data_a7c67b656617686e34f485a21f4b4334
#
_entry.id   a7c67b656617686e34f485a21f4b4334
#
_cell.length_a   1.000
_cell.length_b   1.000
_cell.length_c   1.000
_cell.angle_alpha   90.00
_cell.angle_beta   90.00
_cell.angle_gamma   90.00
#
_symmetry.space_group_name_H-M   'P 1'
#
loop_
_entity.id
_entity.type
_entity.pdbx_description
1 polymer ?
#
loop_
_entity_poly.entity_id
_entity_poly.type
_entity_poly.pdbx_seq_one_letter_code
_entity_poly.pdbx_strand_id
1 'polypeptide(L)'
;MSEIRIRGARTHNLKNIDIDIPKDRLVVLTGVSGSGKSSLAFDTLYAEGQRRYVESLSSYARQFLELMEKPDVDLIEGLSPAISIEQKGASHNPRSTVGTITEINDYLRLLFARVGVPYCPHHDISLKALPVSEIADKILLKYQGKRTLLIAPVSKGRNSNIASLLEDLQARGYTRFRIDGEIVTIDELPKLEDGAHTLDIVVDRLRVKEDSRQRVAEGAEAALRLSDGKVIAFDMDDNKEEVFSDRYACPYCGYSVPKLEPKLFSFNSPSGSCPTCNGMGEVNGWDINKIVEFPELSLRSGAIQGWGCTQPYNFTLLQDLSKAKNISLDEPWEKLSPEAQEMVLYGTKDRISLTFCSPKGEKITREQPFEGIIPMSNRRFETTESSAVKADLEKWRSLQTCPACHGARLNEAARHTFIGSEDQKKAIQDISALPLDKVETYFRTLKLEGSSLDIGKKLIDEILFRLKFLIDVGLSYLTLDRRADTLSGGEAQRIRLAGQIGSRLSGVIYVLDEPSIGLHQCDNDKLIHTLKTLRDLGNSVVVVEHDEDMIRAADYVVDMGLAAGVHGGDVIAAGTPKEIEADPNSLTGAYLSGRLKVRQNSERKKPDGRFLEVKGASGHNLKNVDVSVPVGLMTVVTGVSGSGKSTLVNQTIYNIAAHALNRAQTQPCPYKSVSGLEFFDKVIAVDQSPIGRTPRSNPATYTGVLAGIRDLFAETPIARERGYGSGRFSFNVKGGRCEACEGEGLVKVEMNFLPDMYVPCDVCGGTRYNRETLEVEYKGRNIAEVLDLTVDEALEVFSAVPAVARKLRTLADVGLGYIKLGQSATTLSGGEAQRVKLAHELFKRGTGKTLYVLDEPTTGLHFHDVSMLLSVFKKLQDAGNTLLIIEHNLDVIRAADWIIDMGPGGGDDGGTILFEGTPEELIEIPASKTARYLGN
;
A
#
# COMPACT_ATOMS: atom_id res chain seq x y z
N MET A 1 39.29 -15.68 3.64
CA MET A 1 38.58 -16.79 2.96
C MET A 1 37.82 -16.19 1.79
N SER A 2 38.05 -16.74 0.60
CA SER A 2 37.37 -16.28 -0.65
C SER A 2 36.01 -16.94 -0.87
N GLU A 3 35.60 -17.84 0.02
CA GLU A 3 34.41 -18.68 -0.11
C GLU A 3 33.66 -18.80 1.22
N ILE A 4 32.35 -18.99 1.13
CA ILE A 4 31.48 -19.40 2.23
C ILE A 4 31.34 -20.91 2.10
N ARG A 5 31.79 -21.65 3.12
CA ARG A 5 31.76 -23.12 3.14
C ARG A 5 30.63 -23.60 4.01
N ILE A 6 29.70 -24.34 3.45
CA ILE A 6 28.59 -24.97 4.15
C ILE A 6 28.81 -26.47 4.10
N ARG A 7 28.72 -27.15 5.25
CA ARG A 7 28.87 -28.60 5.38
C ARG A 7 27.72 -29.18 6.19
N GLY A 8 27.13 -30.23 5.67
CA GLY A 8 26.09 -30.99 6.36
C GLY A 8 24.80 -30.21 6.59
N ALA A 9 24.33 -29.38 5.63
CA ALA A 9 23.08 -28.67 5.78
C ALA A 9 21.86 -29.59 5.60
N ARG A 10 20.99 -29.62 6.62
CA ARG A 10 19.80 -30.48 6.70
C ARG A 10 18.52 -29.73 7.01
N THR A 11 18.55 -28.40 6.91
CA THR A 11 17.40 -27.56 7.21
C THR A 11 16.23 -27.89 6.26
N HIS A 12 15.05 -28.16 6.81
CA HIS A 12 13.84 -28.56 6.10
C HIS A 12 14.04 -29.79 5.19
N ASN A 13 14.03 -29.61 3.87
CA ASN A 13 14.17 -30.69 2.90
C ASN A 13 15.58 -30.88 2.38
N LEU A 14 16.58 -30.14 2.88
CA LEU A 14 17.97 -30.29 2.46
C LEU A 14 18.55 -31.65 2.89
N LYS A 15 19.25 -32.33 1.99
CA LYS A 15 19.74 -33.71 2.16
C LYS A 15 21.22 -33.73 2.53
N ASN A 16 21.58 -33.17 3.69
CA ASN A 16 22.96 -33.16 4.19
C ASN A 16 23.96 -32.63 3.13
N ILE A 17 23.64 -31.47 2.56
CA ILE A 17 24.41 -30.92 1.44
C ILE A 17 25.70 -30.24 1.89
N ASP A 18 26.72 -30.40 1.06
CA ASP A 18 27.99 -29.69 1.15
C ASP A 18 28.15 -28.78 -0.05
N ILE A 19 28.43 -27.48 0.18
CA ILE A 19 28.61 -26.52 -0.90
C ILE A 19 29.57 -25.40 -0.52
N ASP A 20 30.33 -24.94 -1.50
CA ASP A 20 31.23 -23.78 -1.42
C ASP A 20 30.68 -22.67 -2.32
N ILE A 21 30.34 -21.53 -1.70
CA ILE A 21 29.78 -20.35 -2.38
C ILE A 21 30.83 -19.26 -2.44
N PRO A 22 31.23 -18.76 -3.63
CA PRO A 22 32.24 -17.73 -3.76
C PRO A 22 31.76 -16.40 -3.17
N LYS A 23 32.65 -15.68 -2.46
CA LYS A 23 32.39 -14.34 -1.94
C LYS A 23 32.58 -13.26 -3.01
N ASP A 24 31.98 -12.09 -2.76
CA ASP A 24 32.07 -10.90 -3.61
C ASP A 24 31.64 -11.21 -5.04
N ARG A 25 30.61 -12.03 -5.17
CA ARG A 25 30.03 -12.48 -6.43
C ARG A 25 28.51 -12.38 -6.40
N LEU A 26 27.93 -12.30 -7.60
CA LEU A 26 26.50 -12.50 -7.80
C LEU A 26 26.24 -13.99 -7.98
N VAL A 27 25.63 -14.60 -6.96
CA VAL A 27 25.30 -16.02 -6.91
C VAL A 27 23.81 -16.22 -7.07
N VAL A 28 23.39 -17.04 -8.02
CA VAL A 28 21.97 -17.37 -8.22
C VAL A 28 21.70 -18.79 -7.79
N LEU A 29 20.71 -18.96 -6.89
CA LEU A 29 20.15 -20.25 -6.50
C LEU A 29 18.90 -20.50 -7.34
N THR A 30 18.91 -21.53 -8.15
CA THR A 30 17.81 -21.87 -9.07
C THR A 30 17.36 -23.33 -8.91
N GLY A 31 16.34 -23.74 -9.64
CA GLY A 31 15.76 -25.09 -9.60
C GLY A 31 14.25 -25.07 -9.42
N VAL A 32 13.58 -26.20 -9.53
CA VAL A 32 12.11 -26.31 -9.47
C VAL A 32 11.53 -25.78 -8.15
N SER A 33 10.25 -25.39 -8.16
CA SER A 33 9.57 -24.93 -6.94
C SER A 33 9.60 -26.03 -5.87
N GLY A 34 9.94 -25.68 -4.61
CA GLY A 34 10.07 -26.63 -3.51
C GLY A 34 11.36 -27.49 -3.52
N SER A 35 12.38 -27.16 -4.35
CA SER A 35 13.67 -27.87 -4.37
C SER A 35 14.63 -27.56 -3.22
N GLY A 36 14.30 -26.64 -2.31
CA GLY A 36 15.14 -26.30 -1.16
C GLY A 36 15.95 -25.02 -1.29
N LYS A 37 15.73 -24.22 -2.34
CA LYS A 37 16.44 -22.92 -2.57
C LYS A 37 16.32 -21.98 -1.39
N SER A 38 15.09 -21.70 -0.96
CA SER A 38 14.83 -20.78 0.17
C SER A 38 15.36 -21.37 1.47
N SER A 39 15.30 -22.69 1.67
CA SER A 39 15.89 -23.37 2.83
C SER A 39 17.41 -23.18 2.91
N LEU A 40 18.12 -23.18 1.77
CA LEU A 40 19.55 -22.90 1.72
C LEU A 40 19.85 -21.42 1.91
N ALA A 41 19.12 -20.53 1.18
CA ALA A 41 19.38 -19.09 1.16
C ALA A 41 18.99 -18.41 2.47
N PHE A 42 17.74 -18.61 2.93
CA PHE A 42 17.17 -17.89 4.06
C PHE A 42 17.28 -18.67 5.37
N ASP A 43 16.80 -19.92 5.40
CA ASP A 43 16.74 -20.69 6.64
C ASP A 43 18.11 -21.27 7.06
N THR A 44 19.11 -21.26 6.17
CA THR A 44 20.47 -21.69 6.48
C THR A 44 21.47 -20.55 6.46
N LEU A 45 21.74 -19.96 5.28
CA LEU A 45 22.80 -18.96 5.10
C LEU A 45 22.48 -17.64 5.83
N TYR A 46 21.29 -17.07 5.56
CA TYR A 46 20.89 -15.82 6.19
C TYR A 46 20.64 -16.00 7.70
N ALA A 47 19.92 -17.03 8.11
CA ALA A 47 19.61 -17.30 9.52
C ALA A 47 20.87 -17.39 10.37
N GLU A 48 21.89 -18.13 9.92
CA GLU A 48 23.16 -18.26 10.66
C GLU A 48 23.96 -16.95 10.63
N GLY A 49 23.97 -16.23 9.49
CA GLY A 49 24.65 -14.93 9.38
C GLY A 49 24.05 -13.88 10.33
N GLN A 50 22.73 -13.79 10.41
CA GLN A 50 22.02 -12.91 11.32
C GLN A 50 22.20 -13.34 12.78
N ARG A 51 22.06 -14.62 13.08
CA ARG A 51 22.26 -15.16 14.43
C ARG A 51 23.64 -14.79 14.99
N ARG A 52 24.71 -15.00 14.23
CA ARG A 52 26.09 -14.62 14.64
C ARG A 52 26.25 -13.13 14.83
N TYR A 53 25.62 -12.32 13.98
CA TYR A 53 25.64 -10.87 14.10
C TYR A 53 24.93 -10.44 15.41
N VAL A 54 23.72 -10.93 15.66
CA VAL A 54 22.96 -10.62 16.88
C VAL A 54 23.69 -11.11 18.14
N GLU A 55 24.33 -12.29 18.11
CA GLU A 55 25.15 -12.78 19.24
C GLU A 55 26.35 -11.89 19.55
N SER A 56 26.90 -11.18 18.55
CA SER A 56 28.00 -10.24 18.76
C SER A 56 27.58 -8.93 19.44
N LEU A 57 26.28 -8.63 19.51
CA LEU A 57 25.74 -7.44 20.13
C LEU A 57 25.68 -7.53 21.66
N SER A 58 25.57 -6.39 22.35
CA SER A 58 25.39 -6.34 23.79
C SER A 58 24.12 -7.09 24.26
N SER A 59 24.11 -7.59 25.49
CA SER A 59 22.95 -8.28 26.07
C SER A 59 21.68 -7.41 26.07
N TYR A 60 21.84 -6.09 26.21
CA TYR A 60 20.72 -5.13 26.11
C TYR A 60 20.16 -5.06 24.69
N ALA A 61 21.02 -4.95 23.67
CA ALA A 61 20.56 -4.90 22.27
C ALA A 61 19.89 -6.21 21.83
N ARG A 62 20.37 -7.37 22.32
CA ARG A 62 19.78 -8.69 22.02
C ARG A 62 18.35 -8.86 22.53
N GLN A 63 17.93 -8.16 23.58
CA GLN A 63 16.56 -8.22 24.11
C GLN A 63 15.51 -7.64 23.13
N PHE A 64 15.94 -6.83 22.18
CA PHE A 64 15.07 -6.17 21.21
C PHE A 64 15.14 -6.79 19.80
N LEU A 65 15.95 -7.83 19.60
CA LEU A 65 16.15 -8.48 18.32
C LEU A 65 15.72 -9.95 18.38
N GLU A 66 14.98 -10.39 17.39
CA GLU A 66 14.65 -11.81 17.22
C GLU A 66 15.95 -12.61 16.99
N LEU A 67 16.16 -13.61 17.83
CA LEU A 67 17.15 -14.65 17.57
C LEU A 67 16.53 -15.63 16.58
N MET A 68 17.08 -15.71 15.38
CA MET A 68 16.71 -16.76 14.43
C MET A 68 17.03 -18.14 15.03
N GLU A 69 16.21 -19.13 14.72
CA GLU A 69 16.49 -20.51 15.09
C GLU A 69 17.83 -20.95 14.49
N LYS A 70 18.59 -21.73 15.24
CA LYS A 70 19.84 -22.25 14.74
C LYS A 70 19.57 -23.25 13.61
N PRO A 71 20.09 -23.02 12.39
CA PRO A 71 19.89 -23.96 11.29
C PRO A 71 20.53 -25.31 11.60
N ASP A 72 19.93 -26.39 11.11
CA ASP A 72 20.50 -27.73 11.18
C ASP A 72 21.63 -27.87 10.15
N VAL A 73 22.84 -27.57 10.58
CA VAL A 73 24.06 -27.58 9.78
C VAL A 73 25.26 -27.96 10.65
N ASP A 74 26.16 -28.74 10.10
CA ASP A 74 27.35 -29.13 10.84
C ASP A 74 28.37 -27.99 10.97
N LEU A 75 28.63 -27.28 9.87
CA LEU A 75 29.60 -26.17 9.82
C LEU A 75 29.24 -25.15 8.77
N ILE A 76 29.32 -23.85 9.12
CA ILE A 76 29.38 -22.76 8.15
C ILE A 76 30.58 -21.88 8.48
N GLU A 77 31.49 -21.73 7.51
CA GLU A 77 32.67 -20.89 7.62
C GLU A 77 32.59 -19.73 6.62
N GLY A 78 33.32 -18.65 6.92
CA GLY A 78 33.45 -17.52 6.00
C GLY A 78 32.23 -16.59 5.95
N LEU A 79 31.25 -16.70 6.84
CA LEU A 79 30.09 -15.79 6.88
C LEU A 79 30.50 -14.35 7.20
N SER A 80 29.91 -13.41 6.46
CA SER A 80 29.83 -11.99 6.80
C SER A 80 28.43 -11.65 7.34
N PRO A 81 28.21 -10.47 7.94
CA PRO A 81 26.86 -10.02 8.29
C PRO A 81 25.90 -10.17 7.12
N ALA A 82 24.71 -10.71 7.35
CA ALA A 82 23.74 -10.99 6.31
C ALA A 82 22.51 -10.09 6.43
N ILE A 83 22.01 -9.62 5.28
CA ILE A 83 20.80 -8.84 5.15
C ILE A 83 19.85 -9.55 4.19
N SER A 84 18.61 -9.80 4.62
CA SER A 84 17.58 -10.38 3.76
C SER A 84 16.69 -9.32 3.16
N ILE A 85 16.31 -9.53 1.91
CA ILE A 85 15.35 -8.69 1.18
C ILE A 85 14.27 -9.62 0.64
N GLU A 86 13.33 -9.98 1.53
CA GLU A 86 12.21 -10.87 1.22
C GLU A 86 11.04 -10.12 0.56
N GLN A 87 10.19 -10.86 -0.12
CA GLN A 87 8.98 -10.36 -0.77
C GLN A 87 7.82 -10.09 0.21
N LYS A 88 7.98 -10.41 1.51
CA LYS A 88 6.91 -10.19 2.50
C LYS A 88 6.38 -8.76 2.44
N GLY A 89 5.06 -8.63 2.50
CA GLY A 89 4.30 -7.41 2.23
C GLY A 89 4.84 -6.14 2.84
N ALA A 90 4.56 -5.04 2.19
CA ALA A 90 4.86 -3.70 2.69
C ALA A 90 4.26 -3.50 4.09
N SER A 91 4.87 -2.61 4.86
CA SER A 91 4.33 -2.21 6.17
C SER A 91 2.84 -1.87 6.07
N HIS A 92 2.01 -2.52 6.88
CA HIS A 92 0.58 -2.19 6.99
C HIS A 92 0.31 -0.84 7.69
N ASN A 93 1.37 -0.07 8.00
CA ASN A 93 1.22 1.24 8.59
C ASN A 93 0.78 2.26 7.53
N PRO A 94 -0.44 2.80 7.59
CA PRO A 94 -0.97 3.74 6.60
C PRO A 94 -0.23 5.09 6.58
N ARG A 95 0.62 5.34 7.57
CA ARG A 95 1.49 6.53 7.63
C ARG A 95 2.82 6.35 6.92
N SER A 96 3.18 5.12 6.54
CA SER A 96 4.39 4.86 5.77
C SER A 96 4.18 5.19 4.30
N THR A 97 5.13 5.91 3.70
CA THR A 97 5.14 6.25 2.27
C THR A 97 6.47 5.86 1.64
N VAL A 98 6.52 5.83 0.31
CA VAL A 98 7.79 5.62 -0.41
C VAL A 98 8.87 6.58 0.10
N GLY A 99 8.55 7.87 0.21
CA GLY A 99 9.49 8.89 0.70
C GLY A 99 9.98 8.67 2.13
N THR A 100 9.15 8.07 3.03
CA THR A 100 9.57 7.79 4.41
C THR A 100 10.42 6.52 4.51
N ILE A 101 10.12 5.49 3.73
CA ILE A 101 10.89 4.24 3.71
C ILE A 101 12.29 4.45 3.11
N THR A 102 12.39 5.33 2.12
CA THR A 102 13.65 5.65 1.44
C THR A 102 14.45 6.76 2.11
N GLU A 103 13.96 7.30 3.22
CA GLU A 103 14.53 8.45 3.94
C GLU A 103 14.59 9.76 3.12
N ILE A 104 14.13 9.75 1.87
CA ILE A 104 14.11 10.95 1.02
C ILE A 104 13.29 12.05 1.67
N ASN A 105 12.20 11.68 2.34
CA ASN A 105 11.33 12.63 3.03
C ASN A 105 12.05 13.38 4.17
N ASP A 106 13.03 12.75 4.83
CA ASP A 106 13.81 13.39 5.88
C ASP A 106 14.73 14.50 5.33
N TYR A 107 15.34 14.25 4.18
CA TYR A 107 16.13 15.26 3.47
C TYR A 107 15.24 16.39 2.92
N LEU A 108 14.06 16.05 2.38
CA LEU A 108 13.09 17.05 1.93
C LEU A 108 12.67 17.98 3.08
N ARG A 109 12.29 17.42 4.23
CA ARG A 109 11.92 18.20 5.42
C ARG A 109 13.05 19.12 5.87
N LEU A 110 14.28 18.63 5.85
CA LEU A 110 15.45 19.44 6.21
C LEU A 110 15.70 20.55 5.17
N LEU A 111 15.56 20.23 3.88
CA LEU A 111 15.70 21.20 2.81
C LEU A 111 14.67 22.32 2.95
N PHE A 112 13.38 21.98 3.10
CA PHE A 112 12.31 22.97 3.28
C PHE A 112 12.47 23.80 4.55
N ALA A 113 12.96 23.22 5.64
CA ALA A 113 13.23 23.96 6.87
C ALA A 113 14.40 24.96 6.73
N ARG A 114 15.34 24.73 5.82
CA ARG A 114 16.56 25.56 5.67
C ARG A 114 16.52 26.54 4.51
N VAL A 115 15.84 26.15 3.44
CA VAL A 115 15.83 26.91 2.16
C VAL A 115 14.43 27.38 1.80
N GLY A 116 13.40 26.81 2.42
CA GLY A 116 12.00 27.11 2.12
C GLY A 116 11.62 28.54 2.47
N VAL A 117 10.79 29.14 1.61
CA VAL A 117 10.20 30.47 1.80
C VAL A 117 8.69 30.30 2.02
N PRO A 118 8.19 30.68 3.21
CA PRO A 118 6.76 30.58 3.47
C PRO A 118 6.00 31.76 2.79
N TYR A 119 4.78 31.45 2.35
CA TYR A 119 3.85 32.40 1.72
C TYR A 119 2.56 32.52 2.54
N CYS A 120 1.91 33.65 2.42
CA CYS A 120 0.59 33.87 3.00
C CYS A 120 -0.47 33.17 2.13
N PRO A 121 -1.31 32.25 2.68
CA PRO A 121 -2.33 31.55 1.91
C PRO A 121 -3.45 32.49 1.38
N HIS A 122 -3.62 33.67 1.99
CA HIS A 122 -4.68 34.61 1.61
C HIS A 122 -4.22 35.68 0.63
N HIS A 123 -2.93 36.00 0.58
CA HIS A 123 -2.39 37.11 -0.22
C HIS A 123 -1.30 36.68 -1.21
N ASP A 124 -0.89 35.41 -1.20
CA ASP A 124 0.18 34.85 -2.04
C ASP A 124 1.46 35.69 -2.07
N ILE A 125 1.85 36.27 -0.93
CA ILE A 125 3.08 37.01 -0.77
C ILE A 125 4.09 36.24 0.09
N SER A 126 5.36 36.35 -0.23
CA SER A 126 6.43 35.74 0.56
C SER A 126 6.52 36.41 1.94
N LEU A 127 6.57 35.61 2.98
CA LEU A 127 6.71 36.05 4.35
C LEU A 127 8.20 36.07 4.72
N LYS A 128 8.67 37.19 5.30
CA LYS A 128 10.05 37.36 5.73
C LYS A 128 10.10 37.58 7.22
N ALA A 129 10.94 36.83 7.89
CA ALA A 129 11.32 37.12 9.28
C ALA A 129 12.41 38.18 9.27
N LEU A 130 12.18 39.29 9.93
CA LEU A 130 13.15 40.38 9.98
C LEU A 130 13.96 40.32 11.29
N PRO A 131 15.29 40.29 11.25
CA PRO A 131 16.12 40.45 12.42
C PRO A 131 15.82 41.77 13.14
N VAL A 132 15.96 41.81 14.45
CA VAL A 132 15.73 43.02 15.26
C VAL A 132 16.52 44.24 14.72
N SER A 133 17.75 44.00 14.28
CA SER A 133 18.59 45.04 13.67
C SER A 133 17.98 45.64 12.41
N GLU A 134 17.41 44.80 11.54
CA GLU A 134 16.77 45.25 10.30
C GLU A 134 15.40 45.92 10.57
N ILE A 135 14.66 45.44 11.58
CA ILE A 135 13.45 46.12 12.06
C ILE A 135 13.79 47.53 12.55
N ALA A 136 14.85 47.64 13.35
CA ALA A 136 15.29 48.93 13.87
C ALA A 136 15.72 49.86 12.71
N ASP A 137 16.49 49.36 11.74
CA ASP A 137 16.95 50.17 10.60
C ASP A 137 15.74 50.62 9.71
N LYS A 138 14.73 49.79 9.50
CA LYS A 138 13.51 50.19 8.79
C LYS A 138 12.70 51.23 9.54
N ILE A 139 12.56 51.06 10.87
CA ILE A 139 11.87 52.07 11.70
C ILE A 139 12.62 53.39 11.64
N LEU A 140 13.96 53.40 11.77
CA LEU A 140 14.77 54.62 11.66
C LEU A 140 14.59 55.32 10.30
N LEU A 141 14.65 54.58 9.22
CA LEU A 141 14.53 55.13 7.89
C LEU A 141 13.14 55.76 7.65
N LYS A 142 12.08 55.08 8.04
CA LYS A 142 10.70 55.43 7.69
C LYS A 142 10.07 56.47 8.64
N TYR A 143 10.47 56.46 9.90
CA TYR A 143 9.90 57.32 10.97
C TYR A 143 10.85 58.42 11.44
N GLN A 144 11.92 58.72 10.69
CA GLN A 144 12.90 59.75 11.05
C GLN A 144 12.22 61.10 11.30
N GLY A 145 12.49 61.67 12.47
CA GLY A 145 11.93 62.97 12.90
C GLY A 145 10.55 62.90 13.55
N LYS A 146 9.84 61.79 13.44
CA LYS A 146 8.46 61.59 13.89
C LYS A 146 8.38 61.08 15.34
N ARG A 147 7.24 61.39 15.99
CA ARG A 147 6.90 60.82 17.31
C ARG A 147 6.33 59.43 17.11
N THR A 148 7.02 58.39 17.56
CA THR A 148 6.67 56.98 17.30
C THR A 148 6.47 56.23 18.61
N LEU A 149 5.43 55.39 18.66
CA LEU A 149 5.25 54.37 19.69
C LEU A 149 5.67 53.02 19.18
N LEU A 150 6.39 52.31 20.02
CA LEU A 150 6.63 50.87 19.82
C LEU A 150 5.63 50.10 20.66
N ILE A 151 4.76 49.33 19.99
CA ILE A 151 3.61 48.66 20.58
C ILE A 151 3.73 47.18 20.41
N ALA A 152 3.47 46.43 21.48
CA ALA A 152 3.38 44.98 21.47
C ALA A 152 1.91 44.55 21.48
N PRO A 153 1.38 43.92 20.39
CA PRO A 153 0.03 43.41 20.38
C PRO A 153 -0.05 42.09 21.16
N VAL A 154 -0.80 42.08 22.29
CA VAL A 154 -0.83 40.93 23.22
C VAL A 154 -2.11 40.13 23.13
N SER A 155 -3.27 40.73 22.92
CA SER A 155 -4.56 40.04 22.84
C SER A 155 -5.40 40.52 21.68
N LYS A 156 -5.98 39.54 20.94
CA LYS A 156 -6.98 39.80 19.89
C LYS A 156 -8.27 39.00 20.21
N GLY A 157 -9.25 39.70 20.71
CA GLY A 157 -10.68 39.45 20.55
C GLY A 157 -11.28 38.12 20.91
N ARG A 158 -10.72 37.27 21.80
CA ARG A 158 -11.41 36.07 22.28
C ARG A 158 -11.14 35.84 23.78
N ASN A 159 -12.22 35.89 24.58
CA ASN A 159 -12.35 35.32 25.95
C ASN A 159 -11.06 35.24 26.83
N SER A 160 -10.12 36.14 26.65
CA SER A 160 -9.02 36.32 27.61
C SER A 160 -9.55 37.21 28.75
N ASN A 161 -9.32 36.78 29.97
CA ASN A 161 -9.58 37.61 31.14
C ASN A 161 -8.62 38.78 31.10
N ILE A 162 -9.00 39.87 30.37
CA ILE A 162 -8.15 41.05 30.15
C ILE A 162 -7.79 41.71 31.48
N ALA A 163 -8.67 41.65 32.47
CA ALA A 163 -8.43 42.20 33.79
C ALA A 163 -7.21 41.54 34.48
N SER A 164 -7.13 40.20 34.49
CA SER A 164 -5.99 39.49 35.07
C SER A 164 -4.68 39.70 34.29
N LEU A 165 -4.81 39.84 32.94
CA LEU A 165 -3.66 40.13 32.10
C LEU A 165 -3.13 41.55 32.31
N LEU A 166 -4.00 42.53 32.50
CA LEU A 166 -3.64 43.90 32.84
C LEU A 166 -2.94 43.94 34.21
N GLU A 167 -3.42 43.25 35.22
CA GLU A 167 -2.78 43.16 36.56
C GLU A 167 -1.35 42.60 36.48
N ASP A 168 -1.16 41.52 35.71
CA ASP A 168 0.17 40.91 35.48
C ASP A 168 1.13 41.88 34.76
N LEU A 169 0.64 42.61 33.75
CA LEU A 169 1.42 43.55 32.99
C LEU A 169 1.77 44.79 33.83
N GLN A 170 0.86 45.21 34.69
CA GLN A 170 1.11 46.28 35.68
C GLN A 170 2.21 45.88 36.68
N ALA A 171 2.13 44.64 37.18
CA ALA A 171 3.15 44.11 38.08
C ALA A 171 4.55 44.05 37.45
N ARG A 172 4.62 43.97 36.12
CA ARG A 172 5.86 44.02 35.33
C ARG A 172 6.31 45.42 34.99
N GLY A 173 5.57 46.46 35.42
CA GLY A 173 5.97 47.86 35.28
C GLY A 173 5.47 48.57 34.02
N TYR A 174 4.56 47.99 33.24
CA TYR A 174 3.96 48.66 32.09
C TYR A 174 2.84 49.58 32.54
N THR A 175 2.89 50.88 32.08
CA THR A 175 1.97 51.92 32.51
C THR A 175 1.07 52.45 31.41
N ARG A 176 1.28 52.08 30.17
CA ARG A 176 0.49 52.53 29.02
C ARG A 176 0.04 51.36 28.14
N PHE A 177 -1.21 51.40 27.78
CA PHE A 177 -1.88 50.36 26.97
C PHE A 177 -2.62 50.96 25.81
N ARG A 178 -2.85 50.21 24.79
CA ARG A 178 -3.82 50.54 23.71
C ARG A 178 -4.93 49.51 23.80
N ILE A 179 -6.15 49.97 24.12
CA ILE A 179 -7.34 49.12 24.24
C ILE A 179 -8.30 49.55 23.16
N ASP A 180 -8.73 48.63 22.32
CA ASP A 180 -9.63 48.83 21.17
C ASP A 180 -9.20 50.01 20.27
N GLY A 181 -7.89 50.25 20.15
CA GLY A 181 -7.28 51.27 19.32
C GLY A 181 -7.01 52.59 20.08
N GLU A 182 -7.55 52.80 21.28
CA GLU A 182 -7.33 53.99 22.08
C GLU A 182 -6.15 53.81 23.08
N ILE A 183 -5.27 54.81 23.13
CA ILE A 183 -4.09 54.79 24.03
C ILE A 183 -4.53 55.36 25.39
N VAL A 184 -4.43 54.53 26.42
CA VAL A 184 -4.82 54.83 27.79
C VAL A 184 -3.66 54.65 28.75
N THR A 185 -3.64 55.43 29.81
CA THR A 185 -2.70 55.24 30.93
C THR A 185 -3.36 54.38 32.02
N ILE A 186 -2.54 53.82 32.91
CA ILE A 186 -3.00 52.96 33.96
C ILE A 186 -4.04 53.63 34.86
N ASP A 187 -3.91 54.94 35.06
CA ASP A 187 -4.80 55.76 35.91
C ASP A 187 -6.15 56.11 35.22
N GLU A 188 -6.23 55.90 33.92
CA GLU A 188 -7.39 56.24 33.07
C GLU A 188 -8.02 55.00 32.40
N LEU A 189 -7.84 53.81 32.99
CA LEU A 189 -8.40 52.58 32.41
C LEU A 189 -9.92 52.63 32.34
N PRO A 190 -10.52 52.41 31.17
CA PRO A 190 -11.96 52.36 31.04
C PRO A 190 -12.52 51.10 31.72
N LYS A 191 -13.76 51.16 32.23
CA LYS A 191 -14.48 49.98 32.63
C LYS A 191 -14.82 49.16 31.34
N LEU A 192 -14.16 48.03 31.21
CA LEU A 192 -14.39 47.11 30.08
C LEU A 192 -15.74 46.43 30.26
N GLU A 193 -16.62 46.50 29.27
CA GLU A 193 -17.85 45.75 29.22
C GLU A 193 -17.55 44.28 28.85
N ASP A 194 -18.48 43.38 29.15
CA ASP A 194 -18.34 41.96 28.74
C ASP A 194 -18.35 41.84 27.20
N GLY A 195 -17.19 41.55 26.62
CA GLY A 195 -17.02 41.45 25.16
C GLY A 195 -15.60 41.07 24.76
N ALA A 196 -15.39 41.02 23.43
CA ALA A 196 -14.10 40.77 22.85
C ALA A 196 -13.35 42.10 22.65
N HIS A 197 -12.30 42.32 23.45
CA HIS A 197 -11.48 43.53 23.36
C HIS A 197 -10.08 43.22 22.83
N THR A 198 -9.44 44.21 22.21
CA THR A 198 -8.02 44.16 21.83
C THR A 198 -7.18 44.84 22.90
N LEU A 199 -6.08 44.25 23.30
CA LEU A 199 -5.11 44.80 24.26
C LEU A 199 -3.72 44.74 23.65
N ASP A 200 -3.12 45.90 23.52
CA ASP A 200 -1.73 46.11 23.15
C ASP A 200 -0.97 46.87 24.25
N ILE A 201 0.34 46.63 24.35
CA ILE A 201 1.21 47.27 25.31
C ILE A 201 2.07 48.32 24.60
N VAL A 202 2.06 49.56 25.08
CA VAL A 202 3.00 50.56 24.60
C VAL A 202 4.34 50.37 25.35
N VAL A 203 5.30 49.81 24.63
CA VAL A 203 6.62 49.41 25.16
C VAL A 203 7.53 50.64 25.29
N ASP A 204 7.57 51.48 24.24
CA ASP A 204 8.37 52.68 24.24
C ASP A 204 7.70 53.82 23.47
N ARG A 205 7.99 55.08 23.85
CA ARG A 205 7.59 56.33 23.20
C ARG A 205 8.81 57.18 22.93
N LEU A 206 9.14 57.36 21.66
CA LEU A 206 10.35 58.11 21.32
C LEU A 206 10.12 58.99 20.09
N ARG A 207 10.95 60.00 19.95
CA ARG A 207 11.12 60.73 18.70
C ARG A 207 12.29 60.08 17.97
N VAL A 208 12.05 59.52 16.82
CA VAL A 208 13.07 58.78 16.07
C VAL A 208 14.10 59.72 15.49
N LYS A 209 15.37 59.57 15.87
CA LYS A 209 16.53 60.32 15.38
C LYS A 209 17.62 59.35 14.95
N GLU A 210 18.66 59.78 14.26
CA GLU A 210 19.76 58.95 13.80
C GLU A 210 20.51 58.25 14.96
N ASP A 211 20.60 58.89 16.13
CA ASP A 211 21.21 58.36 17.33
C ASP A 211 20.32 57.39 18.11
N SER A 212 19.05 57.20 17.69
CA SER A 212 18.05 56.40 18.43
C SER A 212 18.13 54.90 18.12
N ARG A 213 19.08 54.44 17.27
CA ARG A 213 19.15 53.05 16.77
C ARG A 213 19.14 52.01 17.89
N GLN A 214 19.95 52.19 18.89
CA GLN A 214 20.04 51.25 20.02
C GLN A 214 18.71 51.21 20.80
N ARG A 215 18.11 52.37 21.11
CA ARG A 215 16.83 52.42 21.82
C ARG A 215 15.68 51.82 21.04
N VAL A 216 15.64 52.06 19.72
CA VAL A 216 14.63 51.44 18.83
C VAL A 216 14.81 49.92 18.80
N ALA A 217 16.04 49.42 18.73
CA ALA A 217 16.33 48.00 18.74
C ALA A 217 15.92 47.35 20.08
N GLU A 218 16.27 47.96 21.22
CA GLU A 218 15.88 47.46 22.54
C GLU A 218 14.37 47.49 22.75
N GLY A 219 13.69 48.57 22.34
CA GLY A 219 12.23 48.65 22.40
C GLY A 219 11.53 47.67 21.47
N ALA A 220 12.05 47.47 20.26
CA ALA A 220 11.55 46.47 19.34
C ALA A 220 11.75 45.07 19.90
N GLU A 221 12.93 44.72 20.42
CA GLU A 221 13.21 43.45 21.06
C GLU A 221 12.27 43.15 22.24
N ALA A 222 12.04 44.12 23.09
CA ALA A 222 11.11 44.02 24.22
C ALA A 222 9.66 43.80 23.71
N ALA A 223 9.23 44.53 22.68
CA ALA A 223 7.92 44.35 22.08
C ALA A 223 7.75 42.96 21.45
N LEU A 224 8.74 42.47 20.70
CA LEU A 224 8.75 41.17 20.10
C LEU A 224 8.64 40.02 21.14
N ARG A 225 9.31 40.15 22.27
CA ARG A 225 9.21 39.17 23.37
C ARG A 225 7.83 39.12 24.03
N LEU A 226 7.14 40.25 24.11
CA LEU A 226 5.80 40.36 24.74
C LEU A 226 4.66 39.90 23.83
N SER A 227 4.82 40.01 22.52
CA SER A 227 3.75 39.91 21.51
C SER A 227 3.89 38.75 20.58
N ASP A 228 4.54 37.68 20.99
CA ASP A 228 4.75 36.51 20.16
C ASP A 228 5.44 36.81 18.79
N GLY A 229 6.46 37.70 18.86
CA GLY A 229 7.29 38.06 17.72
C GLY A 229 6.71 39.14 16.79
N LYS A 230 5.90 40.06 17.31
CA LYS A 230 5.37 41.22 16.56
C LYS A 230 5.65 42.54 17.27
N VAL A 231 5.96 43.56 16.50
CA VAL A 231 6.05 44.96 16.99
C VAL A 231 5.32 45.87 16.00
N ILE A 232 4.53 46.77 16.54
CA ILE A 232 3.85 47.81 15.78
C ILE A 232 4.60 49.11 15.99
N ALA A 233 5.05 49.75 14.92
CA ALA A 233 5.54 51.12 14.95
C ALA A 233 4.36 52.05 14.59
N PHE A 234 3.87 52.83 15.55
CA PHE A 234 2.74 53.72 15.38
C PHE A 234 3.22 55.15 15.32
N ASP A 235 2.94 55.83 14.22
CA ASP A 235 3.23 57.23 13.98
C ASP A 235 2.13 58.13 14.63
N MET A 236 2.50 58.82 15.65
CA MET A 236 1.56 59.70 16.37
C MET A 236 1.26 61.00 15.60
N ASP A 237 2.07 61.36 14.62
CA ASP A 237 1.91 62.61 13.88
C ASP A 237 0.94 62.38 12.67
N ASP A 238 1.04 61.24 11.98
CA ASP A 238 0.23 60.89 10.82
C ASP A 238 -0.87 59.86 11.12
N ASN A 239 -0.96 59.34 12.31
CA ASN A 239 -1.87 58.26 12.76
C ASN A 239 -1.80 57.03 11.90
N LYS A 240 -0.59 56.63 11.48
CA LYS A 240 -0.30 55.44 10.69
C LYS A 240 0.48 54.43 11.48
N GLU A 241 0.18 53.17 11.24
CA GLU A 241 0.91 52.07 11.88
C GLU A 241 1.46 51.09 10.85
N GLU A 242 2.57 50.45 11.24
CA GLU A 242 3.17 49.37 10.47
C GLU A 242 3.60 48.25 11.42
N VAL A 243 3.29 47.03 11.02
CA VAL A 243 3.61 45.83 11.79
C VAL A 243 4.90 45.23 11.26
N PHE A 244 5.88 45.05 12.15
CA PHE A 244 7.11 44.31 11.89
C PHE A 244 7.08 43.01 12.69
N SER A 245 7.74 41.98 12.21
CA SER A 245 7.82 40.69 12.90
C SER A 245 9.20 40.05 12.74
N ASP A 246 9.67 39.43 13.79
CA ASP A 246 10.83 38.56 13.77
C ASP A 246 10.45 37.12 13.33
N ARG A 247 9.16 36.90 13.12
CA ARG A 247 8.58 35.67 12.56
C ARG A 247 8.05 35.93 11.16
N TYR A 248 7.78 34.85 10.44
CA TYR A 248 7.18 34.91 9.12
C TYR A 248 5.70 35.35 9.22
N ALA A 249 5.42 36.62 9.14
CA ALA A 249 4.08 37.16 9.29
C ALA A 249 3.63 38.00 8.08
N CYS A 250 2.35 37.85 7.72
CA CYS A 250 1.73 38.65 6.65
C CYS A 250 1.38 40.05 7.17
N PRO A 251 1.83 41.11 6.49
CA PRO A 251 1.53 42.48 6.91
C PRO A 251 0.04 42.85 6.71
N TYR A 252 -0.70 42.18 5.84
CA TYR A 252 -2.09 42.50 5.53
C TYR A 252 -3.12 41.81 6.42
N CYS A 253 -2.98 40.51 6.65
CA CYS A 253 -3.98 39.74 7.43
C CYS A 253 -3.46 39.26 8.79
N GLY A 254 -2.19 39.48 9.10
CA GLY A 254 -1.58 39.04 10.34
C GLY A 254 -1.37 37.51 10.43
N TYR A 255 -1.60 36.74 9.35
CA TYR A 255 -1.25 35.34 9.30
C TYR A 255 0.24 35.17 9.59
N SER A 256 0.60 34.27 10.49
CA SER A 256 1.98 34.01 10.85
C SER A 256 2.33 32.53 10.82
N VAL A 257 3.52 32.25 10.30
CA VAL A 257 4.08 30.90 10.24
C VAL A 257 5.08 30.75 11.40
N PRO A 258 5.05 29.63 12.15
CA PRO A 258 6.04 29.35 13.17
C PRO A 258 7.43 29.21 12.54
N LYS A 259 8.47 29.15 13.38
CA LYS A 259 9.84 28.91 12.91
C LYS A 259 9.89 27.66 12.04
N LEU A 260 10.52 27.77 10.87
CA LEU A 260 10.66 26.65 9.97
C LEU A 260 11.63 25.61 10.55
N GLU A 261 11.07 24.56 11.09
CA GLU A 261 11.79 23.40 11.64
C GLU A 261 11.41 22.13 10.88
N PRO A 262 12.28 21.11 10.78
CA PRO A 262 11.96 19.87 10.03
C PRO A 262 10.67 19.18 10.48
N LYS A 263 10.28 19.32 11.77
CA LYS A 263 9.02 18.75 12.29
C LYS A 263 7.76 19.42 11.71
N LEU A 264 7.85 20.68 11.24
CA LEU A 264 6.74 21.37 10.58
C LEU A 264 6.37 20.72 9.24
N PHE A 265 7.33 20.11 8.56
CA PHE A 265 7.17 19.44 7.28
C PHE A 265 6.94 17.92 7.42
N SER A 266 6.65 17.43 8.63
CA SER A 266 6.37 16.04 8.92
C SER A 266 4.88 15.83 9.20
N PHE A 267 4.23 15.04 8.38
CA PHE A 267 2.84 14.63 8.61
C PHE A 267 2.70 13.63 9.79
N ASN A 268 3.81 13.09 10.31
CA ASN A 268 3.85 12.24 11.50
C ASN A 268 4.06 13.06 12.80
N SER A 269 4.33 14.36 12.69
CA SER A 269 4.48 15.26 13.83
C SER A 269 3.21 16.07 14.05
N PRO A 270 2.73 16.24 15.29
CA PRO A 270 1.56 17.09 15.58
C PRO A 270 1.70 18.54 15.08
N SER A 271 2.94 19.07 15.05
CA SER A 271 3.20 20.42 14.56
C SER A 271 3.14 20.57 13.04
N GLY A 272 3.25 19.47 12.28
CA GLY A 272 3.28 19.47 10.83
C GLY A 272 2.06 18.82 10.19
N SER A 273 1.37 17.95 10.91
CA SER A 273 0.21 17.22 10.40
C SER A 273 -1.01 18.11 10.18
N CYS A 274 -1.82 17.77 9.21
CA CYS A 274 -3.16 18.35 9.04
C CYS A 274 -4.03 18.05 10.28
N PRO A 275 -4.62 19.04 10.94
CA PRO A 275 -5.40 18.82 12.15
C PRO A 275 -6.71 18.03 11.91
N THR A 276 -7.25 18.05 10.69
CA THR A 276 -8.49 17.35 10.33
C THR A 276 -8.29 15.85 10.16
N CYS A 277 -7.23 15.43 9.46
CA CYS A 277 -6.95 14.02 9.18
C CYS A 277 -5.78 13.46 10.00
N ASN A 278 -5.18 14.24 10.91
CA ASN A 278 -4.03 13.85 11.71
C ASN A 278 -2.86 13.26 10.89
N GLY A 279 -2.63 13.83 9.69
CA GLY A 279 -1.56 13.40 8.80
C GLY A 279 -1.86 12.17 7.95
N MET A 280 -3.10 11.67 7.94
CA MET A 280 -3.50 10.51 7.12
C MET A 280 -3.74 10.87 5.65
N GLY A 281 -4.10 12.13 5.36
CA GLY A 281 -4.49 12.57 4.01
C GLY A 281 -5.92 12.23 3.63
N GLU A 282 -6.52 11.31 4.36
CA GLU A 282 -7.87 10.77 4.15
C GLU A 282 -8.67 10.84 5.44
N VAL A 283 -9.98 10.91 5.31
CA VAL A 283 -10.94 10.87 6.41
C VAL A 283 -12.04 9.86 6.08
N ASN A 284 -12.58 9.24 7.10
CA ASN A 284 -13.72 8.35 6.91
C ASN A 284 -14.99 9.20 6.71
N GLY A 285 -15.41 9.34 5.45
CA GLY A 285 -16.57 10.14 5.04
C GLY A 285 -17.77 9.27 4.66
N TRP A 286 -18.94 9.91 4.54
CA TRP A 286 -20.16 9.26 4.04
C TRP A 286 -20.08 9.12 2.51
N ASP A 287 -20.24 7.90 2.01
CA ASP A 287 -20.12 7.57 0.59
C ASP A 287 -21.51 7.51 -0.04
N ILE A 288 -21.78 8.47 -0.93
CA ILE A 288 -23.08 8.56 -1.61
C ILE A 288 -23.37 7.28 -2.38
N ASN A 289 -22.38 6.67 -3.02
CA ASN A 289 -22.57 5.45 -3.81
C ASN A 289 -22.88 4.22 -2.94
N LYS A 290 -22.48 4.24 -1.67
CA LYS A 290 -22.84 3.21 -0.70
C LYS A 290 -24.18 3.45 -0.02
N ILE A 291 -24.58 4.72 0.10
CA ILE A 291 -25.89 5.12 0.65
C ILE A 291 -26.98 4.82 -0.38
N VAL A 292 -26.75 5.20 -1.63
CA VAL A 292 -27.63 4.92 -2.77
C VAL A 292 -27.17 3.63 -3.43
N GLU A 293 -27.59 2.50 -2.85
CA GLU A 293 -27.15 1.17 -3.28
C GLU A 293 -27.71 0.79 -4.66
N PHE A 294 -28.93 1.25 -4.98
CA PHE A 294 -29.66 0.87 -6.18
C PHE A 294 -30.19 2.14 -6.92
N PRO A 295 -29.34 2.86 -7.65
CA PRO A 295 -29.72 4.12 -8.29
C PRO A 295 -30.81 3.95 -9.38
N GLU A 296 -30.95 2.76 -9.94
CA GLU A 296 -32.01 2.40 -10.89
C GLU A 296 -33.39 2.24 -10.24
N LEU A 297 -33.45 2.09 -8.90
CA LEU A 297 -34.71 2.02 -8.15
C LEU A 297 -35.19 3.41 -7.75
N SER A 298 -36.49 3.51 -7.46
CA SER A 298 -37.09 4.71 -6.88
C SER A 298 -36.89 4.76 -5.36
N LEU A 299 -37.05 5.94 -4.77
CA LEU A 299 -37.01 6.10 -3.31
C LEU A 299 -38.02 5.19 -2.60
N ARG A 300 -39.23 5.02 -3.19
CA ARG A 300 -40.26 4.10 -2.67
C ARG A 300 -39.79 2.65 -2.71
N SER A 301 -39.13 2.24 -3.76
CA SER A 301 -38.69 0.87 -3.98
C SER A 301 -37.38 0.54 -3.23
N GLY A 302 -36.77 1.53 -2.58
CA GLY A 302 -35.58 1.31 -1.72
C GLY A 302 -34.27 1.60 -2.43
N ALA A 303 -34.18 2.62 -3.29
CA ALA A 303 -32.91 3.11 -3.85
C ALA A 303 -31.86 3.37 -2.75
N ILE A 304 -32.32 3.80 -1.57
CA ILE A 304 -31.51 3.99 -0.37
C ILE A 304 -31.92 2.97 0.68
N GLN A 305 -31.00 2.13 1.11
CA GLN A 305 -31.24 1.08 2.09
C GLN A 305 -31.80 1.66 3.40
N GLY A 306 -32.86 1.08 3.91
CA GLY A 306 -33.50 1.54 5.14
C GLY A 306 -34.40 2.79 5.00
N TRP A 307 -34.61 3.30 3.79
CA TRP A 307 -35.43 4.47 3.50
C TRP A 307 -36.60 4.20 2.54
N GLY A 308 -36.79 2.97 2.10
CA GLY A 308 -37.93 2.57 1.27
C GLY A 308 -39.23 2.34 2.05
N CYS A 309 -40.29 2.01 1.33
CA CYS A 309 -41.65 1.82 1.90
C CYS A 309 -41.75 0.71 2.95
N THR A 310 -40.78 -0.20 3.02
CA THR A 310 -40.65 -1.24 4.06
C THR A 310 -40.22 -0.68 5.41
N GLN A 311 -39.76 0.56 5.50
CA GLN A 311 -39.33 1.24 6.72
C GLN A 311 -40.22 2.45 7.01
N PRO A 312 -41.40 2.27 7.64
CA PRO A 312 -42.43 3.29 7.73
C PRO A 312 -41.99 4.62 8.36
N TYR A 313 -41.08 4.57 9.36
CA TYR A 313 -40.58 5.76 10.02
C TYR A 313 -39.77 6.68 9.08
N ASN A 314 -38.76 6.14 8.45
CA ASN A 314 -37.89 6.90 7.54
C ASN A 314 -38.65 7.32 6.28
N PHE A 315 -39.47 6.42 5.76
CA PHE A 315 -40.25 6.66 4.56
C PHE A 315 -41.29 7.78 4.73
N THR A 316 -41.88 7.91 5.93
CA THR A 316 -42.85 9.02 6.23
C THR A 316 -42.13 10.37 6.11
N LEU A 317 -40.88 10.51 6.55
CA LEU A 317 -40.08 11.73 6.39
C LEU A 317 -39.86 12.08 4.93
N LEU A 318 -39.54 11.05 4.08
CA LEU A 318 -39.42 11.25 2.64
C LEU A 318 -40.75 11.63 1.96
N GLN A 319 -41.85 11.08 2.43
CA GLN A 319 -43.18 11.45 1.94
C GLN A 319 -43.54 12.91 2.25
N ASP A 320 -43.22 13.37 3.43
CA ASP A 320 -43.44 14.77 3.82
C ASP A 320 -42.51 15.72 3.04
N LEU A 321 -41.24 15.36 2.84
CA LEU A 321 -40.33 16.09 1.97
C LEU A 321 -40.86 16.15 0.53
N SER A 322 -41.29 15.02 -0.01
CA SER A 322 -41.87 14.92 -1.36
C SER A 322 -43.05 15.88 -1.56
N LYS A 323 -43.98 15.89 -0.60
CA LYS A 323 -45.15 16.79 -0.62
C LYS A 323 -44.74 18.27 -0.56
N ALA A 324 -43.76 18.60 0.29
CA ALA A 324 -43.30 19.99 0.50
C ALA A 324 -42.50 20.54 -0.65
N LYS A 325 -41.73 19.71 -1.33
CA LYS A 325 -40.74 20.11 -2.38
C LYS A 325 -41.07 19.54 -3.77
N ASN A 326 -42.18 18.84 -3.91
CA ASN A 326 -42.65 18.23 -5.16
C ASN A 326 -41.61 17.26 -5.78
N ILE A 327 -40.97 16.43 -4.92
CA ILE A 327 -40.00 15.43 -5.35
C ILE A 327 -40.74 14.11 -5.61
N SER A 328 -40.52 13.49 -6.78
CA SER A 328 -41.10 12.18 -7.11
C SER A 328 -40.47 11.07 -6.27
N LEU A 329 -41.32 10.26 -5.64
CA LEU A 329 -40.90 9.06 -4.90
C LEU A 329 -40.87 7.80 -5.77
N ASP A 330 -41.47 7.86 -6.95
CA ASP A 330 -41.67 6.71 -7.84
C ASP A 330 -40.72 6.72 -9.04
N GLU A 331 -40.03 7.82 -9.28
CA GLU A 331 -39.00 7.94 -10.30
C GLU A 331 -37.67 7.35 -9.84
N PRO A 332 -36.92 6.64 -10.70
CA PRO A 332 -35.55 6.16 -10.37
C PRO A 332 -34.66 7.27 -9.83
N TRP A 333 -33.82 6.94 -8.83
CA TRP A 333 -32.94 7.91 -8.20
C TRP A 333 -32.06 8.65 -9.22
N GLU A 334 -31.51 7.92 -10.19
CA GLU A 334 -30.62 8.48 -11.22
C GLU A 334 -31.32 9.53 -12.14
N LYS A 335 -32.64 9.51 -12.22
CA LYS A 335 -33.46 10.45 -13.01
C LYS A 335 -33.96 11.65 -12.21
N LEU A 336 -33.82 11.62 -10.89
CA LEU A 336 -34.15 12.77 -10.06
C LEU A 336 -33.23 13.94 -10.35
N SER A 337 -33.76 15.16 -10.27
CA SER A 337 -32.93 16.35 -10.44
C SER A 337 -31.81 16.40 -9.38
N PRO A 338 -30.62 16.95 -9.71
CA PRO A 338 -29.52 17.09 -8.75
C PRO A 338 -29.93 17.83 -7.46
N GLU A 339 -30.80 18.81 -7.58
CA GLU A 339 -31.33 19.58 -6.44
C GLU A 339 -32.22 18.70 -5.54
N ALA A 340 -33.02 17.79 -6.11
CA ALA A 340 -33.86 16.86 -5.36
C ALA A 340 -32.97 15.82 -4.63
N GLN A 341 -31.95 15.31 -5.31
CA GLN A 341 -30.95 14.41 -4.72
C GLN A 341 -30.21 15.08 -3.55
N GLU A 342 -29.79 16.34 -3.72
CA GLU A 342 -29.11 17.11 -2.68
C GLU A 342 -30.01 17.33 -1.46
N MET A 343 -31.29 17.70 -1.67
CA MET A 343 -32.26 17.86 -0.59
C MET A 343 -32.51 16.57 0.19
N VAL A 344 -32.56 15.43 -0.47
CA VAL A 344 -32.73 14.13 0.18
C VAL A 344 -31.49 13.76 0.99
N LEU A 345 -30.28 13.96 0.45
CA LEU A 345 -29.04 13.57 1.11
C LEU A 345 -28.64 14.54 2.22
N TYR A 346 -28.70 15.85 1.96
CA TYR A 346 -28.14 16.88 2.86
C TYR A 346 -29.20 17.74 3.56
N GLY A 347 -30.46 17.60 3.18
CA GLY A 347 -31.56 18.27 3.86
C GLY A 347 -31.97 19.60 3.23
N THR A 348 -32.88 20.30 3.92
CA THR A 348 -33.46 21.57 3.48
C THR A 348 -33.15 22.72 4.46
N LYS A 349 -33.01 23.94 3.94
CA LYS A 349 -32.89 25.14 4.78
C LYS A 349 -34.26 25.61 5.29
N ASP A 350 -35.30 25.38 4.51
CA ASP A 350 -36.67 25.81 4.81
C ASP A 350 -37.32 24.86 5.80
N ARG A 351 -38.16 25.39 6.68
CA ARG A 351 -39.00 24.61 7.57
C ARG A 351 -40.16 23.98 6.77
N ILE A 352 -40.30 22.67 6.96
CA ILE A 352 -41.38 21.89 6.38
C ILE A 352 -42.09 21.09 7.47
N SER A 353 -43.29 20.69 7.24
CA SER A 353 -44.10 19.89 8.19
C SER A 353 -43.64 18.44 8.11
N LEU A 354 -42.94 17.97 9.14
CA LEU A 354 -42.41 16.60 9.25
C LEU A 354 -43.17 15.79 10.31
N THR A 355 -43.56 14.58 9.98
CA THR A 355 -44.31 13.67 10.84
C THR A 355 -43.37 12.61 11.41
N PHE A 356 -43.23 12.61 12.71
CA PHE A 356 -42.47 11.62 13.48
C PHE A 356 -43.37 10.59 14.12
N CYS A 357 -43.05 9.30 13.96
CA CYS A 357 -43.80 8.23 14.61
C CYS A 357 -43.07 7.84 15.91
N SER A 358 -43.74 7.91 17.04
CA SER A 358 -43.19 7.41 18.29
C SER A 358 -43.15 5.87 18.29
N PRO A 359 -42.32 5.20 19.14
CA PRO A 359 -42.37 3.73 19.29
C PRO A 359 -43.72 3.16 19.68
N LYS A 360 -44.60 3.98 20.20
CA LYS A 360 -45.99 3.63 20.57
C LYS A 360 -46.99 3.86 19.44
N GLY A 361 -46.53 4.29 18.23
CA GLY A 361 -47.39 4.53 17.09
C GLY A 361 -48.05 5.91 17.02
N GLU A 362 -47.78 6.82 17.98
CA GLU A 362 -48.32 8.17 17.98
C GLU A 362 -47.59 9.02 16.93
N LYS A 363 -48.32 9.77 16.12
CA LYS A 363 -47.80 10.67 15.12
C LYS A 363 -47.68 12.09 15.66
N ILE A 364 -46.51 12.63 15.67
CA ILE A 364 -46.21 14.00 16.11
C ILE A 364 -45.70 14.78 14.90
N THR A 365 -46.43 15.82 14.48
CA THR A 365 -46.02 16.68 13.40
C THR A 365 -45.32 17.93 13.93
N ARG A 366 -44.13 18.28 13.38
CA ARG A 366 -43.36 19.47 13.74
C ARG A 366 -42.93 20.22 12.51
N GLU A 367 -42.90 21.54 12.59
CA GLU A 367 -42.35 22.40 11.55
C GLU A 367 -40.83 22.62 11.81
N GLN A 368 -40.03 21.96 11.03
CA GLN A 368 -38.56 22.10 11.08
C GLN A 368 -37.92 21.78 9.73
N PRO A 369 -36.68 22.15 9.48
CA PRO A 369 -35.96 21.74 8.29
C PRO A 369 -35.83 20.20 8.25
N PHE A 370 -35.88 19.62 7.06
CA PHE A 370 -35.49 18.21 6.91
C PHE A 370 -33.95 18.12 7.03
N GLU A 371 -33.49 17.34 7.95
CA GLU A 371 -32.06 17.26 8.29
C GLU A 371 -31.21 16.66 7.16
N GLY A 372 -31.79 15.78 6.34
CA GLY A 372 -31.06 15.00 5.34
C GLY A 372 -30.54 13.66 5.87
N ILE A 373 -30.38 12.71 4.96
CA ILE A 373 -29.96 11.34 5.30
C ILE A 373 -28.55 11.32 5.88
N ILE A 374 -27.61 12.06 5.28
CA ILE A 374 -26.20 12.09 5.70
C ILE A 374 -26.03 12.76 7.07
N PRO A 375 -26.54 13.98 7.32
CA PRO A 375 -26.45 14.60 8.63
C PRO A 375 -27.16 13.78 9.73
N MET A 376 -28.32 13.20 9.43
CA MET A 376 -29.03 12.35 10.37
C MET A 376 -28.23 11.08 10.72
N SER A 377 -27.62 10.46 9.72
CA SER A 377 -26.77 9.28 9.92
C SER A 377 -25.50 9.62 10.71
N ASN A 378 -24.90 10.78 10.45
CA ASN A 378 -23.74 11.26 11.18
C ASN A 378 -24.08 11.49 12.66
N ARG A 379 -25.14 12.23 12.94
CA ARG A 379 -25.60 12.44 14.31
C ARG A 379 -25.90 11.11 15.02
N ARG A 380 -26.54 10.17 14.33
CA ARG A 380 -26.83 8.84 14.88
C ARG A 380 -25.57 8.04 15.14
N PHE A 381 -24.57 8.10 14.26
CA PHE A 381 -23.29 7.45 14.42
C PHE A 381 -22.51 7.99 15.64
N GLU A 382 -22.54 9.30 15.88
CA GLU A 382 -21.87 9.95 17.01
C GLU A 382 -22.58 9.68 18.35
N THR A 383 -23.92 9.62 18.35
CA THR A 383 -24.71 9.53 19.59
C THR A 383 -25.07 8.12 20.02
N THR A 384 -25.01 7.13 19.14
CA THR A 384 -25.39 5.75 19.47
C THR A 384 -24.34 5.03 20.30
N GLU A 385 -24.75 4.33 21.35
CA GLU A 385 -23.90 3.41 22.12
C GLU A 385 -23.93 1.98 21.57
N SER A 386 -24.87 1.66 20.68
CA SER A 386 -25.02 0.33 20.10
C SER A 386 -23.94 0.03 19.07
N SER A 387 -23.08 -0.96 19.34
CA SER A 387 -22.05 -1.43 18.42
C SER A 387 -22.63 -1.97 17.09
N ALA A 388 -23.80 -2.60 17.14
CA ALA A 388 -24.48 -3.12 15.95
C ALA A 388 -24.95 -1.98 15.04
N VAL A 389 -25.52 -0.90 15.59
CA VAL A 389 -25.92 0.28 14.80
C VAL A 389 -24.70 1.01 14.23
N LYS A 390 -23.62 1.14 15.00
CA LYS A 390 -22.35 1.70 14.49
C LYS A 390 -21.81 0.88 13.33
N ALA A 391 -21.75 -0.43 13.46
CA ALA A 391 -21.28 -1.32 12.41
C ALA A 391 -22.15 -1.26 11.13
N ASP A 392 -23.45 -1.05 11.27
CA ASP A 392 -24.37 -0.92 10.15
C ASP A 392 -24.18 0.41 9.42
N LEU A 393 -24.03 1.51 10.15
CA LEU A 393 -23.75 2.84 9.59
C LEU A 393 -22.32 2.93 9.01
N GLU A 394 -21.36 2.20 9.56
CA GLU A 394 -19.98 2.15 9.05
C GLU A 394 -19.90 1.58 7.63
N LYS A 395 -20.84 0.71 7.23
CA LYS A 395 -20.94 0.19 5.85
C LYS A 395 -21.15 1.30 4.81
N TRP A 396 -21.78 2.42 5.19
CA TRP A 396 -22.03 3.57 4.32
C TRP A 396 -20.86 4.55 4.25
N ARG A 397 -19.79 4.25 4.96
CA ARG A 397 -18.59 5.11 4.99
C ARG A 397 -17.50 4.54 4.12
N SER A 398 -16.67 5.42 3.59
CA SER A 398 -15.45 5.09 2.86
C SER A 398 -14.36 6.11 3.17
N LEU A 399 -13.12 5.73 2.91
CA LEU A 399 -12.00 6.64 2.95
C LEU A 399 -12.12 7.63 1.80
N GLN A 400 -12.15 8.91 2.14
CA GLN A 400 -12.23 10.02 1.20
C GLN A 400 -11.05 10.96 1.41
N THR A 401 -10.62 11.61 0.35
CA THR A 401 -9.58 12.65 0.44
C THR A 401 -9.97 13.71 1.46
N CYS A 402 -9.08 14.03 2.38
CA CYS A 402 -9.34 15.02 3.41
C CYS A 402 -9.69 16.39 2.81
N PRO A 403 -10.85 16.98 3.14
CA PRO A 403 -11.30 18.25 2.55
C PRO A 403 -10.43 19.45 2.96
N ALA A 404 -9.72 19.36 4.09
CA ALA A 404 -8.89 20.46 4.58
C ALA A 404 -7.49 20.49 3.94
N CYS A 405 -6.87 19.33 3.71
CA CYS A 405 -5.52 19.27 3.14
C CYS A 405 -5.48 18.72 1.71
N HIS A 406 -6.61 18.29 1.15
CA HIS A 406 -6.71 17.72 -0.19
C HIS A 406 -5.69 16.59 -0.47
N GLY A 407 -5.49 15.72 0.53
CA GLY A 407 -4.54 14.60 0.44
C GLY A 407 -3.10 14.93 0.85
N ALA A 408 -2.73 16.20 0.98
CA ALA A 408 -1.35 16.62 1.26
C ALA A 408 -0.83 16.21 2.65
N ARG A 409 -1.68 15.76 3.58
CA ARG A 409 -1.36 15.30 4.94
C ARG A 409 -0.81 16.39 5.87
N LEU A 410 -0.35 17.50 5.35
CA LEU A 410 0.35 18.57 6.06
C LEU A 410 -0.61 19.72 6.44
N ASN A 411 -0.22 20.46 7.46
CA ASN A 411 -0.90 21.68 7.88
C ASN A 411 -0.75 22.81 6.84
N GLU A 412 -1.49 23.88 7.01
CA GLU A 412 -1.52 25.00 6.08
C GLU A 412 -0.17 25.70 5.93
N ALA A 413 0.58 25.89 7.01
CA ALA A 413 1.90 26.55 6.99
C ALA A 413 2.93 25.74 6.17
N ALA A 414 2.98 24.43 6.34
CA ALA A 414 3.87 23.58 5.57
C ALA A 414 3.49 23.55 4.09
N ARG A 415 2.18 23.51 3.77
CA ARG A 415 1.68 23.49 2.40
C ARG A 415 1.95 24.77 1.62
N HIS A 416 2.06 25.91 2.31
CA HIS A 416 2.37 27.20 1.70
C HIS A 416 3.82 27.64 1.91
N THR A 417 4.72 26.69 2.07
CA THR A 417 6.17 26.94 2.05
C THR A 417 6.75 26.34 0.77
N PHE A 418 7.46 27.16 0.00
CA PHE A 418 7.95 26.79 -1.34
C PHE A 418 9.48 26.87 -1.41
N ILE A 419 10.06 26.11 -2.34
CA ILE A 419 11.47 26.20 -2.76
C ILE A 419 11.54 26.50 -4.26
N GLY A 420 12.59 27.16 -4.70
CA GLY A 420 12.83 27.53 -6.10
C GLY A 420 12.48 28.98 -6.41
N SER A 421 12.82 29.43 -7.63
CA SER A 421 12.42 30.72 -8.20
C SER A 421 10.92 30.76 -8.49
N GLU A 422 10.35 31.95 -8.73
CA GLU A 422 8.91 32.13 -9.00
C GLU A 422 8.39 31.18 -10.11
N ASP A 423 9.16 30.95 -11.17
CA ASP A 423 8.78 30.05 -12.27
C ASP A 423 8.90 28.54 -11.91
N GLN A 424 9.62 28.20 -10.86
CA GLN A 424 9.90 26.82 -10.46
C GLN A 424 9.42 26.50 -9.04
N LYS A 425 8.73 27.44 -8.36
CA LYS A 425 8.31 27.26 -6.99
C LYS A 425 7.42 26.03 -6.80
N LYS A 426 7.80 25.16 -5.87
CA LYS A 426 7.03 23.98 -5.48
C LYS A 426 7.03 23.80 -3.97
N ALA A 427 5.90 23.40 -3.43
CA ALA A 427 5.79 22.98 -2.05
C ALA A 427 6.18 21.51 -1.90
N ILE A 428 6.40 21.04 -0.67
CA ILE A 428 6.84 19.67 -0.40
C ILE A 428 5.84 18.63 -0.89
N GLN A 429 4.53 18.88 -0.76
CA GLN A 429 3.49 17.98 -1.26
C GLN A 429 3.49 17.90 -2.80
N ASP A 430 3.75 19.03 -3.49
CA ASP A 430 3.78 19.05 -4.95
C ASP A 430 4.94 18.22 -5.49
N ILE A 431 6.11 18.28 -4.82
CA ILE A 431 7.26 17.44 -5.17
C ILE A 431 6.98 15.99 -4.85
N SER A 432 6.36 15.70 -3.70
CA SER A 432 6.07 14.33 -3.27
C SER A 432 5.04 13.62 -4.15
N ALA A 433 4.17 14.38 -4.81
CA ALA A 433 3.15 13.87 -5.74
C ALA A 433 3.68 13.63 -7.17
N LEU A 434 4.90 14.10 -7.48
CA LEU A 434 5.51 13.85 -8.79
C LEU A 434 6.08 12.44 -8.89
N PRO A 435 6.05 11.81 -10.09
CA PRO A 435 6.85 10.63 -10.39
C PRO A 435 8.34 10.87 -10.13
N LEU A 436 9.06 9.82 -9.69
CA LEU A 436 10.45 9.94 -9.24
C LEU A 436 11.41 10.50 -10.31
N ASP A 437 11.20 10.19 -11.58
CA ASP A 437 11.96 10.75 -12.70
C ASP A 437 11.75 12.27 -12.87
N LYS A 438 10.51 12.73 -12.65
CA LYS A 438 10.18 14.17 -12.66
C LYS A 438 10.74 14.86 -11.41
N VAL A 439 10.76 14.19 -10.25
CA VAL A 439 11.43 14.72 -9.05
C VAL A 439 12.93 14.86 -9.29
N GLU A 440 13.59 13.87 -9.90
CA GLU A 440 15.00 13.95 -10.28
C GLU A 440 15.25 15.14 -11.22
N THR A 441 14.46 15.27 -12.27
CA THR A 441 14.54 16.38 -13.23
C THR A 441 14.38 17.72 -12.55
N TYR A 442 13.40 17.85 -11.66
CA TYR A 442 13.17 19.08 -10.89
C TYR A 442 14.41 19.47 -10.06
N PHE A 443 14.99 18.55 -9.30
CA PHE A 443 16.16 18.86 -8.47
C PHE A 443 17.42 19.12 -9.28
N ARG A 444 17.60 18.52 -10.46
CA ARG A 444 18.71 18.82 -11.37
C ARG A 444 18.62 20.20 -11.99
N THR A 445 17.40 20.71 -12.20
CA THR A 445 17.15 22.02 -12.82
C THR A 445 16.88 23.13 -11.82
N LEU A 446 16.72 22.80 -10.53
CA LEU A 446 16.42 23.76 -9.48
C LEU A 446 17.54 24.77 -9.29
N LYS A 447 17.16 26.06 -9.39
CA LYS A 447 18.07 27.19 -9.17
C LYS A 447 17.88 27.73 -7.76
N LEU A 448 18.93 27.68 -6.96
CA LEU A 448 19.00 28.31 -5.65
C LEU A 448 20.06 29.42 -5.70
N GLU A 449 19.88 30.49 -4.91
CA GLU A 449 20.76 31.65 -4.89
C GLU A 449 21.32 31.89 -3.49
N GLY A 450 22.51 32.51 -3.44
CA GLY A 450 23.16 32.95 -2.19
C GLY A 450 23.46 31.80 -1.21
N SER A 451 23.29 32.04 0.07
CA SER A 451 23.52 31.04 1.13
C SER A 451 22.62 29.80 1.04
N SER A 452 21.46 29.91 0.40
CA SER A 452 20.56 28.80 0.14
C SER A 452 21.15 27.78 -0.82
N LEU A 453 22.04 28.19 -1.72
CA LEU A 453 22.74 27.30 -2.63
C LEU A 453 23.70 26.37 -1.89
N ASP A 454 24.52 26.91 -0.97
CA ASP A 454 25.54 26.13 -0.25
C ASP A 454 24.90 25.08 0.67
N ILE A 455 23.80 25.44 1.32
CA ILE A 455 23.06 24.54 2.22
C ILE A 455 22.25 23.53 1.41
N GLY A 456 21.53 24.02 0.41
CA GLY A 456 20.63 23.21 -0.41
C GLY A 456 21.34 22.15 -1.23
N LYS A 457 22.51 22.48 -1.82
CA LYS A 457 23.28 21.61 -2.68
C LYS A 457 23.57 20.25 -2.05
N LYS A 458 24.10 20.23 -0.81
CA LYS A 458 24.41 18.97 -0.12
C LYS A 458 23.19 18.08 0.10
N LEU A 459 22.04 18.70 0.44
CA LEU A 459 20.79 17.97 0.66
C LEU A 459 20.21 17.45 -0.66
N ILE A 460 20.28 18.25 -1.71
CA ILE A 460 19.84 17.88 -3.07
C ILE A 460 20.70 16.73 -3.61
N ASP A 461 22.01 16.77 -3.42
CA ASP A 461 22.90 15.69 -3.85
C ASP A 461 22.53 14.35 -3.18
N GLU A 462 22.18 14.35 -1.88
CA GLU A 462 21.71 13.17 -1.17
C GLU A 462 20.33 12.70 -1.64
N ILE A 463 19.41 13.62 -1.95
CA ILE A 463 18.10 13.28 -2.54
C ILE A 463 18.30 12.64 -3.91
N LEU A 464 19.09 13.27 -4.79
CA LEU A 464 19.38 12.76 -6.14
C LEU A 464 20.06 11.39 -6.10
N PHE A 465 20.97 11.20 -5.15
CA PHE A 465 21.65 9.92 -4.96
C PHE A 465 20.65 8.78 -4.66
N ARG A 466 19.70 9.00 -3.73
CA ARG A 466 18.68 8.01 -3.39
C ARG A 466 17.66 7.80 -4.51
N LEU A 467 17.24 8.89 -5.17
CA LEU A 467 16.32 8.82 -6.32
C LEU A 467 16.90 7.98 -7.44
N LYS A 468 18.20 8.12 -7.72
CA LYS A 468 18.86 7.35 -8.77
C LYS A 468 18.67 5.84 -8.57
N PHE A 469 18.88 5.33 -7.36
CA PHE A 469 18.70 3.88 -7.11
C PHE A 469 17.26 3.41 -7.27
N LEU A 470 16.28 4.23 -6.87
CA LEU A 470 14.88 3.90 -7.09
C LEU A 470 14.54 3.84 -8.58
N ILE A 471 15.10 4.75 -9.37
CA ILE A 471 14.92 4.78 -10.82
C ILE A 471 15.65 3.60 -11.49
N ASP A 472 16.86 3.29 -11.03
CA ASP A 472 17.68 2.20 -11.54
C ASP A 472 17.07 0.81 -11.27
N VAL A 473 16.25 0.66 -10.21
CA VAL A 473 15.46 -0.57 -9.96
C VAL A 473 14.10 -0.58 -10.67
N GLY A 474 13.84 0.35 -11.59
CA GLY A 474 12.62 0.37 -12.40
C GLY A 474 11.39 0.98 -11.72
N LEU A 475 11.56 1.82 -10.68
CA LEU A 475 10.46 2.44 -9.93
C LEU A 475 10.22 3.91 -10.29
N SER A 476 10.65 4.36 -11.47
CA SER A 476 10.56 5.76 -11.91
C SER A 476 9.15 6.35 -11.88
N TYR A 477 8.14 5.51 -12.09
CA TYR A 477 6.72 5.90 -12.12
C TYR A 477 6.08 6.11 -10.74
N LEU A 478 6.70 5.65 -9.65
CA LEU A 478 6.18 5.84 -8.29
C LEU A 478 6.29 7.29 -7.85
N THR A 479 5.44 7.68 -6.90
CA THR A 479 5.49 8.98 -6.23
C THR A 479 5.99 8.83 -4.79
N LEU A 480 6.61 9.85 -4.22
CA LEU A 480 7.13 9.80 -2.85
C LEU A 480 6.02 9.74 -1.79
N ASP A 481 4.84 10.27 -2.10
CA ASP A 481 3.68 10.27 -1.21
C ASP A 481 2.87 8.97 -1.27
N ARG A 482 3.16 8.07 -2.23
CA ARG A 482 2.45 6.80 -2.36
C ARG A 482 2.58 5.98 -1.08
N ARG A 483 1.45 5.52 -0.58
CA ARG A 483 1.36 4.73 0.66
C ARG A 483 2.00 3.37 0.50
N ALA A 484 2.71 2.93 1.53
CA ALA A 484 3.40 1.65 1.54
C ALA A 484 2.45 0.44 1.43
N ASP A 485 1.26 0.54 2.03
CA ASP A 485 0.22 -0.52 2.00
C ASP A 485 -0.45 -0.68 0.62
N THR A 486 -0.22 0.23 -0.31
CA THR A 486 -0.71 0.17 -1.70
C THR A 486 0.33 -0.38 -2.68
N LEU A 487 1.54 -0.66 -2.21
CA LEU A 487 2.62 -1.20 -3.03
C LEU A 487 2.44 -2.70 -3.25
N SER A 488 2.76 -3.17 -4.44
CA SER A 488 2.93 -4.61 -4.69
C SER A 488 4.13 -5.17 -3.92
N GLY A 489 4.16 -6.48 -3.70
CA GLY A 489 5.29 -7.15 -3.03
C GLY A 489 6.63 -6.85 -3.70
N GLY A 490 6.68 -6.90 -5.03
CA GLY A 490 7.89 -6.59 -5.80
C GLY A 490 8.29 -5.10 -5.72
N GLU A 491 7.34 -4.15 -5.74
CA GLU A 491 7.65 -2.73 -5.55
C GLU A 491 8.26 -2.48 -4.17
N ALA A 492 7.67 -3.05 -3.12
CA ALA A 492 8.17 -2.92 -1.74
C ALA A 492 9.57 -3.51 -1.57
N GLN A 493 9.83 -4.65 -2.19
CA GLN A 493 11.14 -5.31 -2.18
C GLN A 493 12.21 -4.44 -2.87
N ARG A 494 11.92 -3.91 -4.05
CA ARG A 494 12.84 -3.03 -4.79
C ARG A 494 13.11 -1.71 -4.06
N ILE A 495 12.12 -1.14 -3.38
CA ILE A 495 12.33 0.04 -2.51
C ILE A 495 13.32 -0.29 -1.40
N ARG A 496 13.19 -1.46 -0.75
CA ARG A 496 14.15 -1.91 0.28
C ARG A 496 15.54 -2.11 -0.30
N LEU A 497 15.63 -2.75 -1.48
CA LEU A 497 16.91 -2.93 -2.18
C LEU A 497 17.59 -1.59 -2.48
N ALA A 498 16.86 -0.63 -3.03
CA ALA A 498 17.37 0.71 -3.31
C ALA A 498 17.85 1.42 -2.03
N GLY A 499 17.12 1.28 -0.91
CA GLY A 499 17.51 1.80 0.39
C GLY A 499 18.82 1.19 0.91
N GLN A 500 19.04 -0.10 0.73
CA GLN A 500 20.26 -0.79 1.16
C GLN A 500 21.49 -0.35 0.34
N ILE A 501 21.34 -0.17 -0.96
CA ILE A 501 22.42 0.35 -1.81
C ILE A 501 22.78 1.77 -1.39
N GLY A 502 21.79 2.59 -1.06
CA GLY A 502 21.97 3.93 -0.52
C GLY A 502 22.78 3.99 0.79
N SER A 503 22.79 2.91 1.57
CA SER A 503 23.59 2.81 2.81
C SER A 503 25.10 2.66 2.58
N ARG A 504 25.54 2.30 1.37
CA ARG A 504 26.94 2.06 0.96
C ARG A 504 27.67 1.03 1.84
N LEU A 505 26.96 0.06 2.38
CA LEU A 505 27.57 -1.01 3.14
C LEU A 505 28.44 -1.88 2.23
N SER A 506 29.57 -2.34 2.75
CA SER A 506 30.51 -3.24 2.07
C SER A 506 30.87 -4.41 2.97
N GLY A 507 31.25 -5.54 2.37
CA GLY A 507 31.57 -6.77 3.11
C GLY A 507 30.36 -7.48 3.72
N VAL A 508 29.16 -7.25 3.20
CA VAL A 508 27.89 -7.82 3.65
C VAL A 508 27.42 -8.88 2.67
N ILE A 509 26.66 -9.86 3.16
CA ILE A 509 25.94 -10.83 2.33
C ILE A 509 24.50 -10.32 2.17
N TYR A 510 24.08 -10.04 0.95
CA TYR A 510 22.68 -9.76 0.63
C TYR A 510 22.02 -11.03 0.13
N VAL A 511 20.91 -11.40 0.75
CA VAL A 511 20.09 -12.55 0.32
C VAL A 511 18.75 -12.02 -0.17
N LEU A 512 18.44 -12.23 -1.45
CA LEU A 512 17.24 -11.72 -2.11
C LEU A 512 16.34 -12.87 -2.58
N ASP A 513 15.04 -12.70 -2.40
CA ASP A 513 14.02 -13.65 -2.82
C ASP A 513 13.30 -13.13 -4.07
N GLU A 514 13.57 -13.75 -5.21
CA GLU A 514 12.91 -13.49 -6.49
C GLU A 514 12.71 -11.99 -6.83
N PRO A 515 13.78 -11.18 -6.86
CA PRO A 515 13.66 -9.73 -7.03
C PRO A 515 13.16 -9.30 -8.42
N SER A 516 13.14 -10.18 -9.42
CA SER A 516 12.61 -9.93 -10.77
C SER A 516 11.08 -10.02 -10.87
N ILE A 517 10.40 -10.41 -9.80
CA ILE A 517 8.93 -10.60 -9.80
C ILE A 517 8.18 -9.35 -10.26
N GLY A 518 7.22 -9.56 -11.19
CA GLY A 518 6.36 -8.50 -11.72
C GLY A 518 7.11 -7.46 -12.54
N LEU A 519 8.34 -7.73 -12.95
CA LEU A 519 9.12 -6.89 -13.84
C LEU A 519 8.91 -7.25 -15.31
N HIS A 520 8.80 -6.21 -16.12
CA HIS A 520 9.02 -6.35 -17.55
C HIS A 520 10.54 -6.52 -17.83
N GLN A 521 10.91 -7.22 -18.89
CA GLN A 521 12.31 -7.52 -19.21
C GLN A 521 13.22 -6.27 -19.27
N CYS A 522 12.73 -5.15 -19.78
CA CYS A 522 13.51 -3.91 -19.78
C CYS A 522 13.81 -3.36 -18.37
N ASP A 523 12.98 -3.67 -17.37
CA ASP A 523 13.23 -3.27 -15.98
C ASP A 523 14.11 -4.32 -15.27
N ASN A 524 14.04 -5.59 -15.70
CA ASN A 524 14.93 -6.65 -15.24
C ASN A 524 16.40 -6.37 -15.58
N ASP A 525 16.67 -5.87 -16.79
CA ASP A 525 18.03 -5.42 -17.18
C ASP A 525 18.62 -4.37 -16.21
N LYS A 526 17.78 -3.41 -15.76
CA LYS A 526 18.19 -2.38 -14.79
C LYS A 526 18.45 -3.00 -13.40
N LEU A 527 17.59 -3.93 -12.98
CA LEU A 527 17.77 -4.65 -11.72
C LEU A 527 19.09 -5.44 -11.72
N ILE A 528 19.39 -6.19 -12.77
CA ILE A 528 20.65 -6.92 -12.95
C ILE A 528 21.85 -5.98 -12.83
N HIS A 529 21.80 -4.82 -13.48
CA HIS A 529 22.86 -3.81 -13.38
C HIS A 529 23.02 -3.32 -11.94
N THR A 530 21.91 -3.10 -11.24
CA THR A 530 21.90 -2.67 -9.84
C THR A 530 22.52 -3.71 -8.90
N LEU A 531 22.19 -5.00 -9.08
CA LEU A 531 22.78 -6.10 -8.30
C LEU A 531 24.28 -6.26 -8.55
N LYS A 532 24.72 -6.09 -9.80
CA LYS A 532 26.14 -6.06 -10.14
C LYS A 532 26.87 -4.88 -9.49
N THR A 533 26.23 -3.71 -9.45
CA THR A 533 26.78 -2.55 -8.74
C THR A 533 26.92 -2.83 -7.24
N LEU A 534 25.92 -3.48 -6.62
CA LEU A 534 25.96 -3.89 -5.20
C LEU A 534 27.11 -4.87 -4.93
N ARG A 535 27.31 -5.85 -5.81
CA ARG A 535 28.47 -6.77 -5.80
C ARG A 535 29.79 -6.00 -5.89
N ASP A 536 29.89 -5.08 -6.85
CA ASP A 536 31.14 -4.34 -7.14
C ASP A 536 31.55 -3.38 -6.01
N LEU A 537 30.62 -3.08 -5.08
CA LEU A 537 30.92 -2.40 -3.82
C LEU A 537 31.62 -3.33 -2.78
N GLY A 538 31.93 -4.57 -3.14
CA GLY A 538 32.59 -5.55 -2.26
C GLY A 538 31.61 -6.34 -1.41
N ASN A 539 30.42 -6.64 -1.93
CA ASN A 539 29.40 -7.45 -1.27
C ASN A 539 29.18 -8.80 -1.96
N SER A 540 28.78 -9.79 -1.21
CA SER A 540 28.28 -11.06 -1.76
C SER A 540 26.77 -10.93 -1.96
N VAL A 541 26.29 -11.21 -3.17
CA VAL A 541 24.86 -11.10 -3.50
C VAL A 541 24.34 -12.46 -3.85
N VAL A 542 23.48 -13.04 -3.00
CA VAL A 542 22.86 -14.36 -3.19
C VAL A 542 21.39 -14.14 -3.54
N VAL A 543 20.96 -14.63 -4.69
CA VAL A 543 19.62 -14.39 -5.23
C VAL A 543 18.94 -15.73 -5.49
N VAL A 544 17.76 -15.94 -4.94
CA VAL A 544 16.87 -17.04 -5.35
C VAL A 544 16.12 -16.58 -6.58
N GLU A 545 16.31 -17.22 -7.74
CA GLU A 545 15.74 -16.75 -8.99
C GLU A 545 15.43 -17.85 -10.01
N HIS A 546 14.53 -17.51 -10.92
CA HIS A 546 14.08 -18.37 -12.02
C HIS A 546 14.16 -17.69 -13.39
N ASP A 547 14.46 -16.39 -13.40
CA ASP A 547 14.57 -15.61 -14.64
C ASP A 547 15.83 -15.97 -15.42
N GLU A 548 15.67 -16.20 -16.73
CA GLU A 548 16.77 -16.60 -17.62
C GLU A 548 17.89 -15.56 -17.65
N ASP A 549 17.54 -14.27 -17.79
CA ASP A 549 18.53 -13.21 -17.93
C ASP A 549 19.33 -13.02 -16.63
N MET A 550 18.67 -13.17 -15.47
CA MET A 550 19.33 -13.13 -14.16
C MET A 550 20.29 -14.31 -13.98
N ILE A 551 19.88 -15.52 -14.35
CA ILE A 551 20.73 -16.73 -14.28
C ILE A 551 21.94 -16.57 -15.19
N ARG A 552 21.76 -16.11 -16.44
CA ARG A 552 22.85 -15.88 -17.38
C ARG A 552 23.81 -14.76 -16.96
N ALA A 553 23.31 -13.77 -16.21
CA ALA A 553 24.07 -12.64 -15.73
C ALA A 553 24.87 -12.93 -14.44
N ALA A 554 24.62 -14.06 -13.79
CA ALA A 554 25.27 -14.46 -12.55
C ALA A 554 26.77 -14.80 -12.76
N ASP A 555 27.57 -14.60 -11.73
CA ASP A 555 28.96 -15.06 -11.69
C ASP A 555 29.04 -16.54 -11.35
N TYR A 556 28.06 -17.03 -10.54
CA TYR A 556 27.98 -18.41 -10.08
C TYR A 556 26.51 -18.82 -9.90
N VAL A 557 26.18 -20.03 -10.28
CA VAL A 557 24.82 -20.57 -10.20
C VAL A 557 24.85 -21.88 -9.41
N VAL A 558 23.88 -22.08 -8.56
CA VAL A 558 23.64 -23.31 -7.85
C VAL A 558 22.25 -23.83 -8.25
N ASP A 559 22.21 -24.94 -8.95
CA ASP A 559 20.97 -25.61 -9.36
C ASP A 559 20.57 -26.67 -8.33
N MET A 560 19.39 -26.47 -7.72
CA MET A 560 18.89 -27.26 -6.61
C MET A 560 17.86 -28.29 -7.07
N GLY A 561 18.07 -29.52 -6.64
CA GLY A 561 17.17 -30.68 -6.65
C GLY A 561 16.65 -31.12 -8.01
N LEU A 562 16.44 -32.42 -8.19
CA LEU A 562 15.79 -32.95 -9.39
C LEU A 562 14.28 -32.69 -9.37
N ALA A 563 13.68 -32.65 -8.17
CA ALA A 563 12.25 -32.50 -7.95
C ALA A 563 11.95 -31.64 -6.70
N ALA A 564 10.70 -31.58 -6.30
CA ALA A 564 10.20 -30.81 -5.17
C ALA A 564 10.08 -31.64 -3.88
N GLY A 565 10.00 -30.97 -2.72
CA GLY A 565 9.71 -31.57 -1.42
C GLY A 565 10.75 -32.62 -1.00
N VAL A 566 10.29 -33.80 -0.60
CA VAL A 566 11.17 -34.90 -0.15
C VAL A 566 12.07 -35.45 -1.27
N HIS A 567 11.73 -35.24 -2.50
CA HIS A 567 12.53 -35.61 -3.69
C HIS A 567 13.49 -34.49 -4.13
N GLY A 568 13.44 -33.31 -3.53
CA GLY A 568 14.38 -32.21 -3.71
C GLY A 568 15.46 -32.19 -2.64
N GLY A 569 16.10 -31.06 -2.43
CA GLY A 569 17.05 -30.82 -1.36
C GLY A 569 18.51 -31.22 -1.66
N ASP A 570 18.80 -31.61 -2.90
CA ASP A 570 20.15 -31.91 -3.36
C ASP A 570 20.70 -30.74 -4.21
N VAL A 571 22.00 -30.53 -4.24
CA VAL A 571 22.69 -29.68 -5.21
C VAL A 571 23.00 -30.52 -6.44
N ILE A 572 22.39 -30.23 -7.56
CA ILE A 572 22.54 -30.99 -8.81
C ILE A 572 23.78 -30.55 -9.57
N ALA A 573 23.95 -29.23 -9.70
CA ALA A 573 25.08 -28.61 -10.36
C ALA A 573 25.43 -27.28 -9.68
N ALA A 574 26.71 -26.93 -9.67
CA ALA A 574 27.17 -25.63 -9.15
C ALA A 574 28.36 -25.18 -10.00
N GLY A 575 28.33 -23.95 -10.47
CA GLY A 575 29.39 -23.42 -11.34
C GLY A 575 28.94 -22.14 -12.07
N THR A 576 29.64 -21.80 -13.12
CA THR A 576 29.26 -20.71 -14.01
C THR A 576 27.99 -21.05 -14.80
N PRO A 577 27.23 -20.07 -15.32
CA PRO A 577 26.04 -20.34 -16.14
C PRO A 577 26.31 -21.29 -17.31
N LYS A 578 27.48 -21.23 -17.94
CA LYS A 578 27.86 -22.12 -19.04
C LYS A 578 28.09 -23.56 -18.60
N GLU A 579 28.62 -23.75 -17.40
CA GLU A 579 28.80 -25.09 -16.83
C GLU A 579 27.46 -25.74 -16.50
N ILE A 580 26.49 -24.93 -15.97
CA ILE A 580 25.13 -25.38 -15.73
C ILE A 580 24.42 -25.75 -17.07
N GLU A 581 24.57 -24.96 -18.12
CA GLU A 581 24.03 -25.26 -19.45
C GLU A 581 24.56 -26.58 -20.02
N ALA A 582 25.83 -26.88 -19.73
CA ALA A 582 26.49 -28.08 -20.23
C ALA A 582 26.15 -29.35 -19.41
N ASP A 583 25.67 -29.22 -18.17
CA ASP A 583 25.39 -30.35 -17.29
C ASP A 583 24.14 -31.10 -17.79
N PRO A 584 24.27 -32.43 -18.05
CA PRO A 584 23.14 -33.26 -18.52
C PRO A 584 22.07 -33.47 -17.44
N ASN A 585 22.43 -33.40 -16.15
CA ASN A 585 21.52 -33.63 -15.03
C ASN A 585 20.76 -32.39 -14.63
N SER A 586 21.24 -31.19 -15.00
CA SER A 586 20.60 -29.93 -14.69
C SER A 586 19.36 -29.71 -15.56
N LEU A 587 18.19 -29.66 -14.91
CA LEU A 587 16.94 -29.32 -15.57
C LEU A 587 16.94 -27.85 -16.02
N THR A 588 17.43 -26.95 -15.19
CA THR A 588 17.67 -25.55 -15.51
C THR A 588 18.57 -25.42 -16.73
N GLY A 589 19.71 -26.13 -16.73
CA GLY A 589 20.65 -26.15 -17.85
C GLY A 589 20.05 -26.69 -19.15
N ALA A 590 19.13 -27.67 -19.06
CA ALA A 590 18.42 -28.20 -20.21
C ALA A 590 17.51 -27.14 -20.87
N TYR A 591 16.84 -26.27 -20.08
CA TYR A 591 16.05 -25.14 -20.60
C TYR A 591 16.95 -24.02 -21.15
N LEU A 592 17.97 -23.62 -20.42
CA LEU A 592 18.90 -22.56 -20.84
C LEU A 592 19.63 -22.88 -22.14
N SER A 593 20.01 -24.15 -22.34
CA SER A 593 20.67 -24.62 -23.56
C SER A 593 19.70 -24.88 -24.74
N GLY A 594 18.37 -24.76 -24.50
CA GLY A 594 17.36 -25.07 -25.51
C GLY A 594 17.15 -26.58 -25.77
N ARG A 595 17.80 -27.50 -25.00
CA ARG A 595 17.56 -28.96 -25.06
C ARG A 595 16.11 -29.26 -24.66
N LEU A 596 15.55 -28.52 -23.72
CA LEU A 596 14.13 -28.49 -23.38
C LEU A 596 13.58 -27.11 -23.71
N LYS A 597 12.33 -27.07 -24.14
CA LYS A 597 11.61 -25.82 -24.40
C LYS A 597 10.32 -25.83 -23.63
N VAL A 598 9.90 -24.69 -23.14
CA VAL A 598 8.55 -24.50 -22.62
C VAL A 598 7.57 -24.77 -23.74
N ARG A 599 6.49 -25.51 -23.44
CA ARG A 599 5.53 -25.96 -24.42
C ARG A 599 4.88 -24.78 -25.15
N GLN A 600 5.16 -24.62 -26.44
CA GLN A 600 4.50 -23.63 -27.28
C GLN A 600 3.26 -24.24 -27.94
N ASN A 601 2.21 -23.44 -28.15
CA ASN A 601 1.04 -23.85 -28.91
C ASN A 601 1.44 -23.99 -30.39
N SER A 602 1.34 -25.19 -30.93
CA SER A 602 1.60 -25.43 -32.34
C SER A 602 0.50 -24.85 -33.26
N GLU A 603 -0.72 -24.72 -32.76
CA GLU A 603 -1.87 -24.15 -33.47
C GLU A 603 -2.58 -23.14 -32.55
N ARG A 604 -2.60 -21.87 -32.96
CA ARG A 604 -3.35 -20.81 -32.28
C ARG A 604 -4.83 -20.87 -32.67
N LYS A 605 -5.68 -20.66 -31.67
CA LYS A 605 -7.11 -20.41 -31.94
C LYS A 605 -7.28 -18.98 -32.48
N LYS A 606 -8.14 -18.85 -33.51
CA LYS A 606 -8.49 -17.51 -34.03
C LYS A 606 -9.78 -17.00 -33.38
N PRO A 607 -9.95 -15.68 -33.27
CA PRO A 607 -11.20 -15.06 -32.82
C PRO A 607 -12.37 -15.52 -33.72
N ASP A 608 -13.48 -15.88 -33.11
CA ASP A 608 -14.70 -16.30 -33.81
C ASP A 608 -15.70 -15.16 -34.04
N GLY A 609 -15.28 -13.89 -33.76
CA GLY A 609 -16.09 -12.69 -33.90
C GLY A 609 -16.83 -12.29 -32.63
N ARG A 610 -16.72 -13.05 -31.54
CA ARG A 610 -17.29 -12.68 -30.23
C ARG A 610 -16.23 -12.01 -29.40
N PHE A 611 -16.52 -10.81 -28.91
CA PHE A 611 -15.61 -10.02 -28.08
C PHE A 611 -16.32 -9.47 -26.85
N LEU A 612 -15.61 -9.38 -25.75
CA LEU A 612 -15.93 -8.51 -24.63
C LEU A 612 -15.25 -7.18 -24.90
N GLU A 613 -16.04 -6.15 -25.21
CA GLU A 613 -15.53 -4.81 -25.49
C GLU A 613 -15.80 -3.88 -24.32
N VAL A 614 -14.80 -3.15 -23.87
CA VAL A 614 -14.92 -2.04 -22.91
C VAL A 614 -14.40 -0.78 -23.59
N LYS A 615 -15.22 0.27 -23.63
CA LYS A 615 -14.89 1.54 -24.28
C LYS A 615 -14.74 2.66 -23.25
N GLY A 616 -13.73 3.48 -23.46
CA GLY A 616 -13.49 4.68 -22.70
C GLY A 616 -13.06 4.43 -21.24
N ALA A 617 -12.29 3.38 -20.98
CA ALA A 617 -11.72 3.13 -19.65
C ALA A 617 -10.75 4.26 -19.26
N SER A 618 -10.97 4.91 -18.08
CA SER A 618 -10.24 6.13 -17.68
C SER A 618 -9.88 6.15 -16.20
N GLY A 619 -9.66 4.98 -15.60
CA GLY A 619 -9.20 4.88 -14.21
C GLY A 619 -7.71 5.17 -14.06
N HIS A 620 -7.32 5.86 -13.00
CA HIS A 620 -5.92 6.20 -12.68
C HIS A 620 -5.18 6.81 -13.88
N ASN A 621 -4.16 6.08 -14.41
CA ASN A 621 -3.38 6.56 -15.54
C ASN A 621 -3.97 6.19 -16.91
N LEU A 622 -5.09 5.47 -16.98
CA LEU A 622 -5.71 5.09 -18.27
C LEU A 622 -6.24 6.31 -19.03
N LYS A 623 -5.87 6.41 -20.29
CA LYS A 623 -6.16 7.56 -21.17
C LYS A 623 -7.37 7.30 -22.08
N ASN A 624 -8.54 7.02 -21.48
CA ASN A 624 -9.79 6.79 -22.21
C ASN A 624 -9.67 5.64 -23.24
N VAL A 625 -9.24 4.47 -22.74
CA VAL A 625 -8.81 3.32 -23.53
C VAL A 625 -10.03 2.51 -23.98
N ASP A 626 -10.03 2.07 -25.23
CA ASP A 626 -10.93 1.04 -25.76
C ASP A 626 -10.17 -0.29 -25.84
N VAL A 627 -10.79 -1.40 -25.41
CA VAL A 627 -10.16 -2.72 -25.37
C VAL A 627 -11.14 -3.80 -25.82
N SER A 628 -10.62 -4.79 -26.56
CA SER A 628 -11.40 -5.92 -27.09
C SER A 628 -10.76 -7.26 -26.69
N VAL A 629 -11.46 -8.04 -25.87
CA VAL A 629 -11.03 -9.36 -25.41
C VAL A 629 -11.81 -10.44 -26.16
N PRO A 630 -11.18 -11.26 -27.01
CA PRO A 630 -11.86 -12.31 -27.74
C PRO A 630 -12.33 -13.45 -26.82
N VAL A 631 -13.56 -13.93 -27.05
CA VAL A 631 -14.18 -14.99 -26.26
C VAL A 631 -13.60 -16.35 -26.61
N GLY A 632 -13.35 -17.22 -25.62
CA GLY A 632 -12.85 -18.59 -25.79
C GLY A 632 -11.36 -18.69 -26.10
N LEU A 633 -10.62 -17.57 -26.01
CA LEU A 633 -9.17 -17.51 -26.23
C LEU A 633 -8.38 -17.27 -24.95
N MET A 634 -7.07 -17.53 -25.03
CA MET A 634 -6.10 -17.11 -24.03
C MET A 634 -5.53 -15.75 -24.45
N THR A 635 -6.00 -14.70 -23.79
CA THR A 635 -5.56 -13.32 -24.00
C THR A 635 -4.56 -12.93 -22.91
N VAL A 636 -3.38 -12.45 -23.31
CA VAL A 636 -2.36 -11.95 -22.40
C VAL A 636 -2.26 -10.43 -22.50
N VAL A 637 -2.39 -9.76 -21.36
CA VAL A 637 -2.17 -8.31 -21.22
C VAL A 637 -0.75 -8.09 -20.71
N THR A 638 0.07 -7.46 -21.52
CA THR A 638 1.50 -7.22 -21.27
C THR A 638 1.85 -5.74 -21.37
N GLY A 639 3.11 -5.39 -21.13
CA GLY A 639 3.65 -4.02 -21.17
C GLY A 639 4.47 -3.70 -19.94
N VAL A 640 5.15 -2.57 -19.96
CA VAL A 640 6.08 -2.16 -18.89
C VAL A 640 5.39 -2.01 -17.53
N SER A 641 6.19 -2.04 -16.45
CA SER A 641 5.69 -1.81 -15.10
C SER A 641 5.05 -0.41 -14.99
N GLY A 642 3.88 -0.33 -14.34
CA GLY A 642 3.13 0.93 -14.22
C GLY A 642 2.38 1.39 -15.48
N SER A 643 2.32 0.60 -16.57
CA SER A 643 1.59 0.97 -17.80
C SER A 643 0.05 0.97 -17.67
N GLY A 644 -0.50 0.50 -16.55
CA GLY A 644 -1.95 0.49 -16.31
C GLY A 644 -2.64 -0.86 -16.47
N LYS A 645 -1.89 -1.97 -16.64
CA LYS A 645 -2.44 -3.33 -16.82
C LYS A 645 -3.44 -3.73 -15.73
N SER A 646 -3.05 -3.63 -14.47
CA SER A 646 -3.92 -4.02 -13.34
C SER A 646 -5.12 -3.07 -13.19
N THR A 647 -5.00 -1.80 -13.57
CA THR A 647 -6.12 -0.86 -13.62
C THR A 647 -7.12 -1.28 -14.69
N LEU A 648 -6.64 -1.64 -15.89
CA LEU A 648 -7.50 -2.09 -16.99
C LEU A 648 -8.16 -3.43 -16.68
N VAL A 649 -7.37 -4.43 -16.28
CA VAL A 649 -7.86 -5.81 -16.11
C VAL A 649 -8.60 -5.99 -14.80
N ASN A 650 -7.95 -5.68 -13.64
CA ASN A 650 -8.51 -5.98 -12.33
C ASN A 650 -9.54 -4.95 -11.88
N GLN A 651 -9.23 -3.66 -12.03
CA GLN A 651 -10.08 -2.59 -11.48
C GLN A 651 -11.19 -2.17 -12.45
N THR A 652 -11.03 -2.42 -13.76
CA THR A 652 -12.06 -2.07 -14.76
C THR A 652 -12.77 -3.32 -15.25
N ILE A 653 -12.15 -4.16 -16.08
CA ILE A 653 -12.82 -5.32 -16.74
C ILE A 653 -13.38 -6.32 -15.72
N TYR A 654 -12.55 -6.75 -14.76
CA TYR A 654 -13.00 -7.70 -13.73
C TYR A 654 -14.15 -7.12 -12.89
N ASN A 655 -14.03 -5.88 -12.41
CA ASN A 655 -15.08 -5.28 -11.59
C ASN A 655 -16.38 -5.07 -12.36
N ILE A 656 -16.34 -4.70 -13.65
CA ILE A 656 -17.52 -4.65 -14.53
C ILE A 656 -18.18 -6.03 -14.58
N ALA A 657 -17.40 -7.07 -14.92
CA ALA A 657 -17.91 -8.42 -15.05
C ALA A 657 -18.41 -8.99 -13.71
N ALA A 658 -17.70 -8.73 -12.59
CA ALA A 658 -18.10 -9.17 -11.26
C ALA A 658 -19.40 -8.50 -10.79
N HIS A 659 -19.57 -7.22 -11.08
CA HIS A 659 -20.80 -6.50 -10.77
C HIS A 659 -21.98 -7.07 -11.59
N ALA A 660 -21.79 -7.25 -12.88
CA ALA A 660 -22.88 -7.69 -13.77
C ALA A 660 -23.23 -9.18 -13.64
N LEU A 661 -22.22 -10.06 -13.54
CA LEU A 661 -22.40 -11.52 -13.57
C LEU A 661 -22.53 -12.14 -12.17
N ASN A 662 -21.70 -11.68 -11.24
CA ASN A 662 -21.63 -12.26 -9.89
C ASN A 662 -22.41 -11.43 -8.85
N ARG A 663 -23.01 -10.30 -9.23
CA ARG A 663 -23.69 -9.33 -8.34
C ARG A 663 -22.78 -8.86 -7.20
N ALA A 664 -21.49 -8.69 -7.48
CA ALA A 664 -20.52 -8.20 -6.52
C ALA A 664 -20.70 -6.69 -6.30
N GLN A 665 -20.47 -6.23 -5.07
CA GLN A 665 -20.55 -4.81 -4.69
C GLN A 665 -19.27 -4.01 -5.09
N THR A 666 -18.41 -4.59 -5.93
CA THR A 666 -17.20 -3.92 -6.40
C THR A 666 -17.56 -2.87 -7.45
N GLN A 667 -17.03 -1.66 -7.26
CA GLN A 667 -17.21 -0.60 -8.25
C GLN A 667 -16.08 -0.64 -9.27
N PRO A 668 -16.38 -0.63 -10.58
CA PRO A 668 -15.37 -0.50 -11.61
C PRO A 668 -14.81 0.92 -11.68
N CYS A 669 -13.58 1.04 -12.20
CA CYS A 669 -13.07 2.34 -12.60
C CYS A 669 -13.95 2.95 -13.69
N PRO A 670 -13.93 4.30 -13.89
CA PRO A 670 -14.78 4.96 -14.87
C PRO A 670 -14.59 4.42 -16.30
N TYR A 671 -15.70 4.17 -17.00
CA TYR A 671 -15.75 3.72 -18.39
C TYR A 671 -17.01 4.25 -19.08
N LYS A 672 -17.06 4.21 -20.40
CA LYS A 672 -18.22 4.73 -21.17
C LYS A 672 -19.27 3.67 -21.45
N SER A 673 -18.86 2.51 -21.94
CA SER A 673 -19.76 1.42 -22.28
C SER A 673 -19.07 0.06 -22.28
N VAL A 674 -19.86 -0.99 -22.11
CA VAL A 674 -19.41 -2.40 -22.20
C VAL A 674 -20.40 -3.20 -23.04
N SER A 675 -19.89 -4.14 -23.82
CA SER A 675 -20.67 -5.10 -24.63
C SER A 675 -20.02 -6.48 -24.56
N GLY A 676 -20.78 -7.56 -24.84
CA GLY A 676 -20.27 -8.93 -24.85
C GLY A 676 -20.27 -9.65 -23.50
N LEU A 677 -20.85 -9.06 -22.44
CA LEU A 677 -21.00 -9.73 -21.14
C LEU A 677 -21.95 -10.93 -21.22
N GLU A 678 -22.88 -10.92 -22.15
CA GLU A 678 -23.85 -12.00 -22.41
C GLU A 678 -23.22 -13.33 -22.82
N PHE A 679 -21.95 -13.33 -23.23
CA PHE A 679 -21.21 -14.55 -23.56
C PHE A 679 -20.71 -15.29 -22.33
N PHE A 680 -20.77 -14.68 -21.16
CA PHE A 680 -20.27 -15.22 -19.91
C PHE A 680 -21.40 -15.44 -18.89
N ASP A 681 -21.27 -16.47 -18.07
CA ASP A 681 -22.17 -16.76 -16.97
C ASP A 681 -21.59 -16.36 -15.60
N LYS A 682 -20.27 -16.27 -15.50
CA LYS A 682 -19.54 -15.82 -14.30
C LYS A 682 -18.13 -15.36 -14.63
N VAL A 683 -17.57 -14.58 -13.72
CA VAL A 683 -16.15 -14.20 -13.72
C VAL A 683 -15.45 -14.71 -12.45
N ILE A 684 -14.22 -15.16 -12.59
CA ILE A 684 -13.39 -15.66 -11.49
C ILE A 684 -12.03 -14.98 -11.58
N ALA A 685 -11.64 -14.26 -10.49
CA ALA A 685 -10.29 -13.75 -10.34
C ALA A 685 -9.42 -14.75 -9.57
N VAL A 686 -8.21 -14.95 -10.07
CA VAL A 686 -7.17 -15.77 -9.41
C VAL A 686 -5.95 -14.86 -9.21
N ASP A 687 -5.82 -14.34 -8.01
CA ASP A 687 -4.77 -13.43 -7.59
C ASP A 687 -3.84 -14.06 -6.55
N GLN A 688 -2.75 -13.37 -6.21
CA GLN A 688 -1.75 -13.80 -5.23
C GLN A 688 -2.17 -13.61 -3.77
N SER A 689 -3.40 -13.16 -3.49
CA SER A 689 -3.86 -12.97 -2.12
C SER A 689 -3.92 -14.30 -1.36
N PRO A 690 -3.65 -14.32 -0.04
CA PRO A 690 -3.68 -15.55 0.75
C PRO A 690 -5.02 -16.28 0.67
N ILE A 691 -5.03 -17.60 0.69
CA ILE A 691 -6.25 -18.44 0.74
C ILE A 691 -6.99 -18.37 2.07
N GLY A 692 -6.43 -17.66 3.06
CA GLY A 692 -7.02 -17.38 4.37
C GLY A 692 -6.07 -16.57 5.23
N ARG A 693 -6.63 -15.91 6.24
CA ARG A 693 -5.89 -14.99 7.13
C ARG A 693 -5.49 -15.62 8.48
N THR A 694 -5.90 -16.85 8.73
CA THR A 694 -5.67 -17.53 10.00
C THR A 694 -4.90 -18.83 9.79
N PRO A 695 -4.16 -19.33 10.81
CA PRO A 695 -3.49 -20.63 10.75
C PRO A 695 -4.42 -21.82 10.50
N ARG A 696 -5.74 -21.66 10.71
CA ARG A 696 -6.76 -22.70 10.44
C ARG A 696 -7.02 -22.92 8.95
N SER A 697 -6.74 -21.92 8.11
CA SER A 697 -6.86 -22.05 6.65
C SER A 697 -5.66 -22.83 6.11
N ASN A 698 -5.91 -23.83 5.29
CA ASN A 698 -4.89 -24.65 4.64
C ASN A 698 -5.37 -25.17 3.27
N PRO A 699 -4.49 -25.74 2.43
CA PRO A 699 -4.86 -26.26 1.12
C PRO A 699 -6.00 -27.28 1.16
N ALA A 700 -6.00 -28.21 2.16
CA ALA A 700 -7.01 -29.26 2.26
C ALA A 700 -8.42 -28.69 2.59
N THR A 701 -8.51 -27.64 3.42
CA THR A 701 -9.79 -26.99 3.73
C THR A 701 -10.29 -26.16 2.58
N TYR A 702 -9.41 -25.37 1.94
CA TYR A 702 -9.77 -24.48 0.85
C TYR A 702 -10.28 -25.24 -0.38
N THR A 703 -9.61 -26.33 -0.75
CA THR A 703 -10.01 -27.18 -1.88
C THR A 703 -11.13 -28.17 -1.56
N GLY A 704 -11.51 -28.26 -0.27
CA GLY A 704 -12.53 -29.20 0.18
C GLY A 704 -12.09 -30.66 0.12
N VAL A 705 -10.78 -30.94 0.06
CA VAL A 705 -10.20 -32.30 0.17
C VAL A 705 -10.47 -32.85 1.58
N LEU A 706 -10.29 -32.01 2.60
CA LEU A 706 -10.49 -32.41 4.00
C LEU A 706 -11.90 -32.90 4.30
N ALA A 707 -12.94 -32.42 3.61
CA ALA A 707 -14.30 -32.89 3.81
C ALA A 707 -14.43 -34.39 3.49
N GLY A 708 -13.92 -34.82 2.32
CA GLY A 708 -13.93 -36.24 1.94
C GLY A 708 -13.05 -37.11 2.84
N ILE A 709 -11.93 -36.60 3.32
CA ILE A 709 -11.06 -37.30 4.29
C ILE A 709 -11.78 -37.47 5.63
N ARG A 710 -12.45 -36.47 6.15
CA ARG A 710 -13.22 -36.54 7.39
C ARG A 710 -14.35 -37.56 7.33
N ASP A 711 -15.04 -37.64 6.20
CA ASP A 711 -16.09 -38.64 6.00
C ASP A 711 -15.50 -40.06 6.03
N LEU A 712 -14.34 -40.30 5.44
CA LEU A 712 -13.64 -41.58 5.50
C LEU A 712 -13.22 -41.96 6.93
N PHE A 713 -12.72 -41.01 7.72
CA PHE A 713 -12.37 -41.25 9.11
C PHE A 713 -13.61 -41.58 9.96
N ALA A 714 -14.74 -40.95 9.71
CA ALA A 714 -16.00 -41.24 10.38
C ALA A 714 -16.55 -42.64 10.05
N GLU A 715 -16.18 -43.19 8.89
CA GLU A 715 -16.58 -44.53 8.46
C GLU A 715 -15.69 -45.64 9.00
N THR A 716 -14.57 -45.34 9.65
CA THR A 716 -13.67 -46.34 10.24
C THR A 716 -14.37 -47.12 11.39
N PRO A 717 -14.00 -48.38 11.65
CA PRO A 717 -14.63 -49.19 12.69
C PRO A 717 -14.60 -48.52 14.07
N ILE A 718 -13.44 -47.98 14.46
CA ILE A 718 -13.25 -47.30 15.75
C ILE A 718 -14.12 -46.05 15.89
N ALA A 719 -14.22 -45.25 14.82
CA ALA A 719 -15.07 -44.04 14.81
C ALA A 719 -16.56 -44.41 14.94
N ARG A 720 -17.03 -45.43 14.23
CA ARG A 720 -18.41 -45.95 14.34
C ARG A 720 -18.74 -46.50 15.73
N GLU A 721 -17.79 -47.30 16.30
CA GLU A 721 -17.96 -47.81 17.66
C GLU A 721 -18.11 -46.71 18.71
N ARG A 722 -17.34 -45.62 18.55
CA ARG A 722 -17.34 -44.46 19.47
C ARG A 722 -18.44 -43.43 19.12
N GLY A 723 -19.21 -43.64 18.06
CA GLY A 723 -20.23 -42.71 17.59
C GLY A 723 -19.65 -41.37 17.04
N TYR A 724 -18.43 -41.39 16.51
CA TYR A 724 -17.75 -40.23 15.97
C TYR A 724 -18.21 -39.92 14.54
N GLY A 725 -18.90 -38.81 14.35
CA GLY A 725 -19.24 -38.32 13.02
C GLY A 725 -18.12 -37.46 12.42
N SER A 726 -18.27 -37.06 11.15
CA SER A 726 -17.26 -36.26 10.41
C SER A 726 -16.92 -34.93 11.09
N GLY A 727 -17.82 -34.38 11.92
CA GLY A 727 -17.56 -33.20 12.75
C GLY A 727 -16.44 -33.39 13.78
N ARG A 728 -16.24 -34.61 14.30
CA ARG A 728 -15.17 -34.94 15.23
C ARG A 728 -13.77 -34.74 14.65
N PHE A 729 -13.63 -34.97 13.36
CA PHE A 729 -12.39 -34.83 12.61
C PHE A 729 -12.18 -33.44 12.03
N SER A 730 -12.93 -32.43 12.51
CA SER A 730 -12.77 -31.02 12.15
C SER A 730 -12.09 -30.26 13.27
N PHE A 731 -10.95 -29.63 12.99
CA PHE A 731 -10.28 -28.74 13.93
C PHE A 731 -10.99 -27.37 14.09
N ASN A 732 -12.03 -27.09 13.31
CA ASN A 732 -12.85 -25.86 13.42
C ASN A 732 -14.06 -26.04 14.36
N VAL A 733 -14.41 -27.27 14.74
CA VAL A 733 -15.60 -27.58 15.54
C VAL A 733 -15.18 -28.17 16.89
N LYS A 734 -15.89 -27.75 17.97
CA LYS A 734 -15.67 -28.32 19.31
C LYS A 734 -15.95 -29.83 19.33
N GLY A 735 -15.20 -30.53 20.16
CA GLY A 735 -15.34 -31.97 20.41
C GLY A 735 -14.13 -32.81 19.96
N GLY A 736 -13.56 -32.55 18.79
CA GLY A 736 -12.37 -33.27 18.30
C GLY A 736 -11.10 -32.44 18.28
N ARG A 737 -11.20 -31.13 18.34
CA ARG A 737 -10.07 -30.21 18.31
C ARG A 737 -9.39 -30.10 19.69
N CYS A 738 -8.14 -29.67 19.69
CA CYS A 738 -7.48 -29.19 20.89
C CYS A 738 -8.14 -27.90 21.37
N GLU A 739 -8.65 -27.86 22.58
CA GLU A 739 -9.33 -26.67 23.11
C GLU A 739 -8.34 -25.61 23.62
N ALA A 740 -7.06 -25.95 23.88
CA ALA A 740 -6.05 -24.97 24.30
C ALA A 740 -5.67 -24.02 23.17
N CYS A 741 -5.47 -24.53 21.94
CA CYS A 741 -5.20 -23.71 20.75
C CYS A 741 -6.45 -23.54 19.86
N GLU A 742 -7.59 -24.01 20.30
CA GLU A 742 -8.85 -23.98 19.54
C GLU A 742 -8.77 -24.57 18.11
N GLY A 743 -7.85 -25.51 17.90
CA GLY A 743 -7.60 -26.16 16.61
C GLY A 743 -6.64 -25.40 15.68
N GLU A 744 -5.99 -24.35 16.14
CA GLU A 744 -4.97 -23.65 15.35
C GLU A 744 -3.65 -24.42 15.26
N GLY A 745 -3.35 -25.26 16.26
CA GLY A 745 -2.08 -25.95 16.40
C GLY A 745 -0.95 -25.05 16.91
N LEU A 746 -1.15 -23.74 16.83
CA LEU A 746 -0.22 -22.70 17.23
C LEU A 746 -0.87 -21.79 18.28
N VAL A 747 -0.07 -21.20 19.14
CA VAL A 747 -0.47 -20.18 20.11
C VAL A 747 0.19 -18.88 19.70
N LYS A 748 -0.61 -17.82 19.54
CA LYS A 748 -0.13 -16.48 19.26
C LYS A 748 0.45 -15.87 20.53
N VAL A 749 1.72 -15.48 20.50
CA VAL A 749 2.37 -14.69 21.53
C VAL A 749 2.44 -13.26 21.07
N GLU A 750 1.66 -12.38 21.71
CA GLU A 750 1.64 -10.97 21.38
C GLU A 750 2.90 -10.28 21.94
N MET A 751 3.68 -9.68 21.07
CA MET A 751 4.88 -8.95 21.38
C MET A 751 4.62 -7.45 21.19
N ASN A 752 4.50 -6.68 22.27
CA ASN A 752 4.07 -5.26 22.26
C ASN A 752 4.84 -4.33 21.30
N PHE A 753 6.07 -4.65 20.94
CA PHE A 753 6.93 -3.84 20.06
C PHE A 753 7.53 -4.61 18.88
N LEU A 754 7.28 -5.91 18.79
CA LEU A 754 7.76 -6.82 17.75
C LEU A 754 6.55 -7.46 17.02
N PRO A 755 6.73 -8.04 15.84
CA PRO A 755 5.69 -8.85 15.22
C PRO A 755 5.24 -9.98 16.12
N ASP A 756 3.96 -10.31 16.08
CA ASP A 756 3.41 -11.43 16.85
C ASP A 756 4.07 -12.74 16.45
N MET A 757 4.49 -13.53 17.43
CA MET A 757 5.12 -14.83 17.21
C MET A 757 4.10 -15.96 17.39
N TYR A 758 4.19 -16.97 16.53
CA TYR A 758 3.36 -18.17 16.61
C TYR A 758 4.22 -19.36 17.04
N VAL A 759 3.92 -19.94 18.20
CA VAL A 759 4.63 -21.11 18.71
C VAL A 759 3.73 -22.34 18.70
N PRO A 760 4.26 -23.57 18.50
CA PRO A 760 3.47 -24.77 18.61
C PRO A 760 2.74 -24.86 19.95
N CYS A 761 1.51 -25.32 19.95
CA CYS A 761 0.72 -25.47 21.16
C CYS A 761 1.30 -26.58 22.04
N ASP A 762 1.65 -26.27 23.28
CA ASP A 762 2.26 -27.24 24.23
C ASP A 762 1.34 -28.44 24.55
N VAL A 763 0.00 -28.26 24.45
CA VAL A 763 -0.97 -29.32 24.78
C VAL A 763 -1.07 -30.35 23.65
N CYS A 764 -1.13 -29.89 22.38
CA CYS A 764 -1.29 -30.81 21.25
C CYS A 764 -0.02 -30.99 20.42
N GLY A 765 1.08 -30.30 20.74
CA GLY A 765 2.33 -30.40 19.98
C GLY A 765 2.19 -30.00 18.50
N GLY A 766 1.24 -29.08 18.17
CA GLY A 766 0.97 -28.67 16.80
C GLY A 766 -0.05 -29.52 16.04
N THR A 767 -0.50 -30.65 16.55
CA THR A 767 -1.40 -31.61 15.86
C THR A 767 -2.83 -31.10 15.65
N ARG A 768 -3.26 -30.02 16.34
CA ARG A 768 -4.59 -29.38 16.25
C ARG A 768 -5.75 -30.17 16.88
N TYR A 769 -5.58 -31.46 17.17
CA TYR A 769 -6.63 -32.36 17.67
C TYR A 769 -6.37 -32.80 19.11
N ASN A 770 -7.42 -33.26 19.77
CA ASN A 770 -7.29 -33.92 21.07
C ASN A 770 -6.86 -35.39 20.91
N ARG A 771 -6.39 -35.97 21.99
CA ARG A 771 -5.80 -37.34 22.02
C ARG A 771 -6.79 -38.38 21.52
N GLU A 772 -8.05 -38.34 21.95
CA GLU A 772 -9.05 -39.33 21.58
C GLU A 772 -9.38 -39.35 20.07
N THR A 773 -9.30 -38.19 19.42
CA THR A 773 -9.49 -38.07 17.96
C THR A 773 -8.30 -38.67 17.21
N LEU A 774 -7.08 -38.50 17.75
CA LEU A 774 -5.86 -39.07 17.15
C LEU A 774 -5.73 -40.57 17.28
N GLU A 775 -6.51 -41.25 18.17
CA GLU A 775 -6.56 -42.72 18.27
C GLU A 775 -7.29 -43.37 17.08
N VAL A 776 -8.02 -42.60 16.28
CA VAL A 776 -8.71 -43.09 15.09
C VAL A 776 -7.74 -43.05 13.92
N GLU A 777 -7.50 -44.19 13.30
CA GLU A 777 -6.57 -44.32 12.16
C GLU A 777 -7.29 -44.80 10.90
N TYR A 778 -6.81 -44.28 9.77
CA TYR A 778 -7.14 -44.77 8.43
C TYR A 778 -5.84 -45.23 7.74
N LYS A 779 -5.74 -46.49 7.37
CA LYS A 779 -4.52 -47.12 6.82
C LYS A 779 -3.27 -46.90 7.68
N GLY A 780 -3.42 -46.95 9.01
CA GLY A 780 -2.31 -46.77 9.95
C GLY A 780 -1.83 -45.33 10.14
N ARG A 781 -2.66 -44.34 9.80
CA ARG A 781 -2.36 -42.91 9.97
C ARG A 781 -3.55 -42.20 10.62
N ASN A 782 -3.30 -41.38 11.62
CA ASN A 782 -4.30 -40.51 12.21
C ASN A 782 -4.53 -39.27 11.36
N ILE A 783 -5.57 -38.46 11.70
CA ILE A 783 -5.96 -37.29 10.91
C ILE A 783 -4.89 -36.17 10.89
N ALA A 784 -4.08 -36.03 11.95
CA ALA A 784 -2.99 -35.07 12.00
C ALA A 784 -1.83 -35.51 11.07
N GLU A 785 -1.46 -36.77 11.11
CA GLU A 785 -0.44 -37.34 10.20
C GLU A 785 -0.89 -37.24 8.73
N VAL A 786 -2.18 -37.40 8.44
CA VAL A 786 -2.72 -37.17 7.09
C VAL A 786 -2.61 -35.71 6.67
N LEU A 787 -2.84 -34.76 7.57
CA LEU A 787 -2.64 -33.34 7.26
C LEU A 787 -1.16 -32.96 7.05
N ASP A 788 -0.25 -33.74 7.62
CA ASP A 788 1.20 -33.54 7.44
C ASP A 788 1.75 -34.18 6.15
N LEU A 789 0.97 -35.01 5.48
CA LEU A 789 1.34 -35.55 4.16
C LEU A 789 1.41 -34.44 3.12
N THR A 790 2.36 -34.60 2.20
CA THR A 790 2.37 -33.85 0.94
C THR A 790 1.18 -34.26 0.06
N VAL A 791 0.84 -33.44 -0.93
CA VAL A 791 -0.21 -33.76 -1.90
C VAL A 791 0.11 -35.06 -2.64
N ASP A 792 1.37 -35.29 -3.02
CA ASP A 792 1.82 -36.50 -3.73
C ASP A 792 1.68 -37.74 -2.86
N GLU A 793 2.16 -37.71 -1.60
CA GLU A 793 2.00 -38.81 -0.65
C GLU A 793 0.53 -39.09 -0.35
N ALA A 794 -0.27 -38.05 -0.19
CA ALA A 794 -1.71 -38.17 0.02
C ALA A 794 -2.41 -38.81 -1.19
N LEU A 795 -1.97 -38.49 -2.42
CA LEU A 795 -2.50 -39.08 -3.65
C LEU A 795 -2.27 -40.61 -3.69
N GLU A 796 -1.13 -41.09 -3.21
CA GLU A 796 -0.86 -42.54 -3.06
C GLU A 796 -1.78 -43.17 -2.04
N VAL A 797 -1.90 -42.58 -0.84
CA VAL A 797 -2.75 -43.09 0.26
C VAL A 797 -4.22 -43.16 -0.15
N PHE A 798 -4.73 -42.13 -0.82
CA PHE A 798 -6.15 -41.99 -1.18
C PHE A 798 -6.45 -42.38 -2.63
N SER A 799 -5.52 -43.03 -3.34
CA SER A 799 -5.68 -43.46 -4.74
C SER A 799 -6.98 -44.24 -5.00
N ALA A 800 -7.42 -45.04 -4.04
CA ALA A 800 -8.64 -45.86 -4.12
C ALA A 800 -9.94 -45.06 -3.81
N VAL A 801 -9.84 -43.78 -3.50
CA VAL A 801 -10.98 -42.90 -3.14
C VAL A 801 -11.16 -41.82 -4.23
N PRO A 802 -11.99 -42.09 -5.28
CA PRO A 802 -12.04 -41.23 -6.48
C PRO A 802 -12.34 -39.76 -6.20
N ALA A 803 -13.19 -39.46 -5.23
CA ALA A 803 -13.61 -38.09 -4.89
C ALA A 803 -12.44 -37.30 -4.28
N VAL A 804 -11.57 -37.90 -3.48
CA VAL A 804 -10.39 -37.30 -2.87
C VAL A 804 -9.23 -37.31 -3.87
N ALA A 805 -8.96 -38.45 -4.51
CA ALA A 805 -7.86 -38.62 -5.45
C ALA A 805 -7.92 -37.63 -6.63
N ARG A 806 -9.14 -37.34 -7.16
CA ARG A 806 -9.31 -36.39 -8.24
C ARG A 806 -8.88 -35.00 -7.86
N LYS A 807 -9.24 -34.52 -6.64
CA LYS A 807 -8.85 -33.21 -6.14
C LYS A 807 -7.36 -33.11 -5.89
N LEU A 808 -6.76 -34.17 -5.28
CA LEU A 808 -5.32 -34.25 -5.04
C LEU A 808 -4.54 -34.20 -6.36
N ARG A 809 -5.02 -34.97 -7.37
CA ARG A 809 -4.39 -34.97 -8.70
C ARG A 809 -4.39 -33.61 -9.35
N THR A 810 -5.47 -32.83 -9.21
CA THR A 810 -5.49 -31.48 -9.77
C THR A 810 -4.54 -30.54 -9.04
N LEU A 811 -4.34 -30.70 -7.72
CA LEU A 811 -3.30 -29.97 -6.99
C LEU A 811 -1.90 -30.35 -7.49
N ALA A 812 -1.64 -31.63 -7.75
CA ALA A 812 -0.37 -32.08 -8.35
C ALA A 812 -0.21 -31.54 -9.79
N ASP A 813 -1.28 -31.55 -10.61
CA ASP A 813 -1.27 -31.05 -12.01
C ASP A 813 -0.88 -29.57 -12.10
N VAL A 814 -1.18 -28.76 -11.08
CA VAL A 814 -0.75 -27.35 -11.02
C VAL A 814 0.64 -27.14 -10.36
N GLY A 815 1.39 -28.23 -10.18
CA GLY A 815 2.75 -28.19 -9.62
C GLY A 815 2.81 -28.00 -8.09
N LEU A 816 1.76 -28.40 -7.34
CA LEU A 816 1.70 -28.31 -5.89
C LEU A 816 1.80 -29.68 -5.20
N GLY A 817 2.44 -30.67 -5.83
CA GLY A 817 2.63 -32.01 -5.27
C GLY A 817 3.39 -32.03 -3.94
N TYR A 818 4.30 -31.09 -3.76
CA TYR A 818 5.20 -30.99 -2.61
C TYR A 818 4.61 -30.30 -1.37
N ILE A 819 3.53 -29.52 -1.48
CA ILE A 819 2.95 -28.82 -0.33
C ILE A 819 2.22 -29.79 0.59
N LYS A 820 2.27 -29.54 1.91
CA LYS A 820 1.53 -30.34 2.89
C LYS A 820 0.05 -29.97 2.87
N LEU A 821 -0.84 -30.96 3.03
CA LEU A 821 -2.29 -30.76 3.07
C LEU A 821 -2.72 -29.78 4.15
N GLY A 822 -2.12 -29.85 5.33
CA GLY A 822 -2.39 -29.03 6.50
C GLY A 822 -1.51 -27.79 6.62
N GLN A 823 -0.68 -27.45 5.61
CA GLN A 823 0.18 -26.26 5.63
C GLN A 823 -0.65 -25.00 5.84
N SER A 824 -0.25 -24.16 6.79
CA SER A 824 -0.97 -22.91 7.07
C SER A 824 -1.01 -21.99 5.85
N ALA A 825 -2.15 -21.38 5.60
CA ALA A 825 -2.28 -20.37 4.53
C ALA A 825 -1.30 -19.20 4.67
N THR A 826 -0.88 -18.89 5.89
CA THR A 826 0.06 -17.80 6.19
C THR A 826 1.52 -18.12 5.84
N THR A 827 1.84 -19.41 5.62
CA THR A 827 3.19 -19.86 5.23
C THR A 827 3.31 -20.17 3.74
N LEU A 828 2.21 -20.10 2.99
CA LEU A 828 2.24 -20.25 1.53
C LEU A 828 2.77 -18.97 0.87
N SER A 829 3.59 -19.15 -0.15
CA SER A 829 3.96 -18.04 -1.05
C SER A 829 2.75 -17.55 -1.84
N GLY A 830 2.81 -16.32 -2.38
CA GLY A 830 1.74 -15.76 -3.20
C GLY A 830 1.40 -16.65 -4.41
N GLY A 831 2.41 -17.18 -5.08
CA GLY A 831 2.25 -18.09 -6.21
C GLY A 831 1.64 -19.45 -5.82
N GLU A 832 2.00 -20.01 -4.67
CA GLU A 832 1.39 -21.24 -4.15
C GLU A 832 -0.09 -21.02 -3.83
N ALA A 833 -0.42 -19.93 -3.14
CA ALA A 833 -1.81 -19.55 -2.82
C ALA A 833 -2.65 -19.40 -4.10
N GLN A 834 -2.10 -18.77 -5.12
CA GLN A 834 -2.75 -18.59 -6.41
C GLN A 834 -3.00 -19.94 -7.11
N ARG A 835 -2.02 -20.83 -7.12
CA ARG A 835 -2.17 -22.18 -7.70
C ARG A 835 -3.19 -23.05 -6.95
N VAL A 836 -3.27 -22.93 -5.61
CA VAL A 836 -4.33 -23.58 -4.81
C VAL A 836 -5.71 -23.08 -5.23
N LYS A 837 -5.87 -21.76 -5.44
CA LYS A 837 -7.13 -21.17 -5.96
C LYS A 837 -7.47 -21.70 -7.34
N LEU A 838 -6.48 -21.73 -8.24
CA LEU A 838 -6.65 -22.26 -9.59
C LEU A 838 -7.09 -23.73 -9.56
N ALA A 839 -6.43 -24.58 -8.76
CA ALA A 839 -6.81 -25.97 -8.57
C ALA A 839 -8.26 -26.08 -8.05
N HIS A 840 -8.66 -25.25 -7.09
CA HIS A 840 -10.02 -25.24 -6.58
C HIS A 840 -11.06 -24.95 -7.67
N GLU A 841 -10.79 -24.03 -8.58
CA GLU A 841 -11.71 -23.71 -9.69
C GLU A 841 -11.75 -24.84 -10.73
N LEU A 842 -10.66 -25.53 -10.97
CA LEU A 842 -10.60 -26.70 -11.86
C LEU A 842 -11.44 -27.89 -11.39
N PHE A 843 -11.73 -28.01 -10.07
CA PHE A 843 -12.62 -29.05 -9.55
C PHE A 843 -14.09 -28.82 -9.91
N LYS A 844 -14.48 -27.55 -10.06
CA LYS A 844 -15.86 -27.20 -10.35
C LYS A 844 -16.19 -27.61 -11.79
N ARG A 845 -17.36 -28.18 -12.01
CA ARG A 845 -17.84 -28.39 -13.37
C ARG A 845 -18.04 -27.04 -14.03
N GLY A 846 -17.19 -26.70 -14.98
CA GLY A 846 -17.30 -25.47 -15.76
C GLY A 846 -18.48 -25.56 -16.75
N THR A 847 -19.11 -24.44 -17.00
CA THR A 847 -20.15 -24.27 -18.02
C THR A 847 -19.55 -24.06 -19.40
N GLY A 848 -18.23 -23.81 -19.50
CA GLY A 848 -17.55 -23.42 -20.72
C GLY A 848 -17.77 -21.95 -21.11
N LYS A 849 -18.38 -21.17 -20.23
CA LYS A 849 -18.66 -19.73 -20.44
C LYS A 849 -18.12 -18.86 -19.28
N THR A 850 -17.03 -19.30 -18.66
CA THR A 850 -16.42 -18.55 -17.54
C THR A 850 -15.30 -17.67 -18.03
N LEU A 851 -15.27 -16.41 -17.57
CA LEU A 851 -14.14 -15.52 -17.74
C LEU A 851 -13.19 -15.69 -16.54
N TYR A 852 -11.99 -16.21 -16.78
CA TYR A 852 -10.92 -16.27 -15.79
C TYR A 852 -10.01 -15.09 -15.95
N VAL A 853 -9.79 -14.34 -14.87
CA VAL A 853 -8.85 -13.24 -14.78
C VAL A 853 -7.70 -13.68 -13.87
N LEU A 854 -6.49 -13.75 -14.43
CA LEU A 854 -5.30 -14.21 -13.71
C LEU A 854 -4.27 -13.07 -13.67
N ASP A 855 -3.71 -12.84 -12.50
CA ASP A 855 -2.71 -11.79 -12.28
C ASP A 855 -1.34 -12.41 -11.99
N GLU A 856 -0.42 -12.31 -12.94
CA GLU A 856 0.95 -12.83 -12.92
C GLU A 856 1.05 -14.27 -12.38
N PRO A 857 0.37 -15.25 -13.03
CA PRO A 857 0.28 -16.61 -12.52
C PRO A 857 1.60 -17.40 -12.56
N THR A 858 2.62 -16.92 -13.28
CA THR A 858 3.94 -17.58 -13.34
C THR A 858 4.95 -17.07 -12.32
N THR A 859 4.51 -16.20 -11.41
CA THR A 859 5.36 -15.68 -10.35
C THR A 859 6.03 -16.78 -9.52
N GLY A 860 7.34 -16.74 -9.40
CA GLY A 860 8.13 -17.72 -8.62
C GLY A 860 8.17 -19.13 -9.21
N LEU A 861 7.90 -19.28 -10.50
CA LEU A 861 7.90 -20.57 -11.18
C LEU A 861 9.16 -20.80 -12.01
N HIS A 862 9.72 -21.99 -11.84
CA HIS A 862 10.75 -22.49 -12.76
C HIS A 862 10.16 -22.79 -14.15
N PHE A 863 10.96 -22.78 -15.22
CA PHE A 863 10.55 -23.07 -16.60
C PHE A 863 9.68 -24.34 -16.74
N HIS A 864 10.05 -25.39 -15.98
CA HIS A 864 9.29 -26.65 -15.95
C HIS A 864 7.86 -26.42 -15.40
N ASP A 865 7.73 -25.69 -14.32
CA ASP A 865 6.44 -25.41 -13.67
C ASP A 865 5.56 -24.51 -14.57
N VAL A 866 6.17 -23.56 -15.30
CA VAL A 866 5.50 -22.74 -16.33
C VAL A 866 4.92 -23.63 -17.42
N SER A 867 5.68 -24.62 -17.91
CA SER A 867 5.20 -25.56 -18.94
C SER A 867 4.00 -26.38 -18.46
N MET A 868 4.01 -26.83 -17.19
CA MET A 868 2.86 -27.51 -16.57
C MET A 868 1.64 -26.59 -16.49
N LEU A 869 1.82 -25.33 -16.04
CA LEU A 869 0.75 -24.37 -15.90
C LEU A 869 0.11 -24.01 -17.25
N LEU A 870 0.89 -23.85 -18.31
CA LEU A 870 0.39 -23.65 -19.67
C LEU A 870 -0.49 -24.81 -20.14
N SER A 871 -0.15 -26.05 -19.75
CA SER A 871 -0.99 -27.22 -20.01
C SER A 871 -2.34 -27.15 -19.31
N VAL A 872 -2.39 -26.57 -18.10
CA VAL A 872 -3.62 -26.32 -17.35
C VAL A 872 -4.46 -25.24 -18.03
N PHE A 873 -3.85 -24.14 -18.46
CA PHE A 873 -4.54 -23.08 -19.18
C PHE A 873 -5.16 -23.60 -20.47
N LYS A 874 -4.45 -24.46 -21.19
CA LYS A 874 -4.98 -25.12 -22.39
C LYS A 874 -6.21 -25.98 -22.09
N LYS A 875 -6.19 -26.78 -21.02
CA LYS A 875 -7.36 -27.56 -20.58
C LYS A 875 -8.57 -26.67 -20.26
N LEU A 876 -8.37 -25.52 -19.59
CA LEU A 876 -9.44 -24.56 -19.30
C LEU A 876 -10.01 -23.94 -20.58
N GLN A 877 -9.15 -23.55 -21.50
CA GLN A 877 -9.52 -22.97 -22.78
C GLN A 877 -10.26 -23.99 -23.65
N ASP A 878 -9.80 -25.25 -23.70
CA ASP A 878 -10.44 -26.31 -24.48
C ASP A 878 -11.82 -26.71 -23.94
N ALA A 879 -12.06 -26.42 -22.64
CA ALA A 879 -13.39 -26.51 -22.05
C ALA A 879 -14.33 -25.36 -22.44
N GLY A 880 -13.89 -24.41 -23.31
CA GLY A 880 -14.67 -23.28 -23.82
C GLY A 880 -14.54 -21.98 -23.05
N ASN A 881 -13.75 -21.92 -21.97
CA ASN A 881 -13.59 -20.74 -21.13
C ASN A 881 -12.67 -19.70 -21.79
N THR A 882 -12.81 -18.45 -21.36
CA THR A 882 -11.94 -17.33 -21.74
C THR A 882 -10.93 -17.06 -20.63
N LEU A 883 -9.67 -16.92 -21.00
CA LEU A 883 -8.59 -16.57 -20.08
C LEU A 883 -8.08 -15.16 -20.38
N LEU A 884 -8.10 -14.28 -19.40
CA LEU A 884 -7.51 -12.95 -19.45
C LEU A 884 -6.38 -12.90 -18.42
N ILE A 885 -5.14 -12.82 -18.87
CA ILE A 885 -3.95 -13.01 -18.04
C ILE A 885 -3.08 -11.76 -18.10
N ILE A 886 -2.72 -11.18 -16.94
CA ILE A 886 -1.66 -10.19 -16.87
C ILE A 886 -0.34 -10.96 -16.74
N GLU A 887 0.61 -10.74 -17.63
CA GLU A 887 1.89 -11.45 -17.61
C GLU A 887 3.07 -10.68 -18.22
N HIS A 888 4.26 -11.04 -17.71
CA HIS A 888 5.55 -10.55 -18.18
C HIS A 888 6.46 -11.67 -18.70
N ASN A 889 6.14 -12.91 -18.36
CA ASN A 889 6.90 -14.09 -18.80
C ASN A 889 6.77 -14.27 -20.33
N LEU A 890 7.91 -14.24 -21.03
CA LEU A 890 7.95 -14.33 -22.48
C LEU A 890 7.38 -15.65 -23.03
N ASP A 891 7.54 -16.76 -22.31
CA ASP A 891 7.02 -18.06 -22.74
C ASP A 891 5.49 -18.09 -22.70
N VAL A 892 4.88 -17.45 -21.71
CA VAL A 892 3.40 -17.31 -21.65
C VAL A 892 2.91 -16.36 -22.74
N ILE A 893 3.61 -15.23 -22.96
CA ILE A 893 3.27 -14.29 -24.03
C ILE A 893 3.36 -14.99 -25.40
N ARG A 894 4.42 -15.77 -25.65
CA ARG A 894 4.56 -16.56 -26.87
C ARG A 894 3.47 -17.64 -27.03
N ALA A 895 2.95 -18.18 -25.93
CA ALA A 895 1.92 -19.21 -25.93
C ALA A 895 0.49 -18.63 -26.06
N ALA A 896 0.30 -17.33 -25.93
CA ALA A 896 -1.01 -16.67 -26.01
C ALA A 896 -1.62 -16.74 -27.43
N ASP A 897 -2.95 -16.81 -27.52
CA ASP A 897 -3.67 -16.66 -28.78
C ASP A 897 -3.83 -15.19 -29.17
N TRP A 898 -3.97 -14.32 -28.17
CA TRP A 898 -4.17 -12.87 -28.34
C TRP A 898 -3.37 -12.09 -27.31
N ILE A 899 -2.81 -10.98 -27.72
CA ILE A 899 -2.06 -10.08 -26.85
C ILE A 899 -2.68 -8.69 -26.86
N ILE A 900 -2.69 -8.06 -25.70
CA ILE A 900 -2.97 -6.64 -25.51
C ILE A 900 -1.71 -6.03 -24.88
N ASP A 901 -0.97 -5.23 -25.66
CA ASP A 901 0.25 -4.57 -25.15
C ASP A 901 -0.02 -3.14 -24.74
N MET A 902 0.33 -2.82 -23.49
CA MET A 902 0.10 -1.49 -22.88
C MET A 902 1.41 -0.72 -22.70
N GLY A 903 1.36 0.56 -23.02
CA GLY A 903 2.54 1.41 -22.89
C GLY A 903 2.31 2.86 -23.31
N PRO A 904 3.35 3.52 -23.89
CA PRO A 904 4.75 3.07 -24.11
C PRO A 904 5.62 3.09 -22.85
N GLY A 905 5.18 3.78 -21.80
CA GLY A 905 5.89 3.94 -20.53
C GLY A 905 5.05 3.54 -19.32
N GLY A 906 5.56 3.85 -18.11
CA GLY A 906 4.83 3.72 -16.84
C GLY A 906 4.27 5.07 -16.35
N GLY A 907 3.28 5.04 -15.46
CA GLY A 907 2.67 6.23 -14.89
C GLY A 907 1.99 7.11 -15.94
N ASP A 908 2.29 8.41 -15.95
CA ASP A 908 1.71 9.38 -16.90
C ASP A 908 2.06 9.09 -18.36
N ASP A 909 3.19 8.44 -18.62
CA ASP A 909 3.65 8.07 -19.97
C ASP A 909 3.05 6.75 -20.45
N GLY A 910 2.27 6.08 -19.59
CA GLY A 910 1.52 4.87 -19.88
C GLY A 910 0.03 5.12 -20.16
N GLY A 911 -0.77 4.10 -19.89
CA GLY A 911 -2.22 4.19 -19.92
C GLY A 911 -2.85 4.16 -21.31
N THR A 912 -2.14 3.68 -22.33
CA THR A 912 -2.66 3.46 -23.68
C THR A 912 -2.42 2.04 -24.15
N ILE A 913 -3.24 1.53 -25.03
CA ILE A 913 -2.99 0.28 -25.75
C ILE A 913 -2.14 0.61 -26.98
N LEU A 914 -1.02 -0.08 -27.11
CA LEU A 914 -0.10 0.05 -28.24
C LEU A 914 -0.47 -0.94 -29.35
N PHE A 915 -0.99 -2.12 -28.97
CA PHE A 915 -1.27 -3.19 -29.90
C PHE A 915 -2.31 -4.17 -29.35
N GLU A 916 -3.17 -4.67 -30.22
CA GLU A 916 -4.05 -5.82 -29.99
C GLU A 916 -3.92 -6.78 -31.19
N GLY A 917 -3.60 -8.05 -30.93
CA GLY A 917 -3.39 -9.03 -32.00
C GLY A 917 -2.65 -10.28 -31.56
N THR A 918 -2.06 -10.97 -32.51
CA THR A 918 -1.26 -12.18 -32.23
C THR A 918 0.17 -11.84 -31.77
N PRO A 919 0.87 -12.74 -31.06
CA PRO A 919 2.26 -12.54 -30.68
C PRO A 919 3.20 -12.27 -31.89
N GLU A 920 2.94 -12.91 -33.01
CA GLU A 920 3.74 -12.73 -34.24
C GLU A 920 3.60 -11.32 -34.82
N GLU A 921 2.38 -10.77 -34.80
CA GLU A 921 2.14 -9.40 -35.26
C GLU A 921 2.71 -8.37 -34.30
N LEU A 922 2.76 -8.66 -33.00
CA LEU A 922 3.37 -7.75 -31.99
C LEU A 922 4.85 -7.52 -32.27
N ILE A 923 5.59 -8.52 -32.74
CA ILE A 923 7.04 -8.41 -33.01
C ILE A 923 7.33 -7.29 -34.02
N GLU A 924 6.39 -7.00 -34.92
CA GLU A 924 6.53 -5.97 -35.97
C GLU A 924 6.26 -4.53 -35.43
N ILE A 925 5.88 -4.36 -34.17
CA ILE A 925 5.50 -3.05 -33.58
C ILE A 925 6.70 -2.38 -32.89
N PRO A 926 7.37 -1.37 -33.50
CA PRO A 926 8.57 -0.76 -32.94
C PRO A 926 8.35 0.01 -31.62
N ALA A 927 7.11 0.47 -31.40
CA ALA A 927 6.74 1.21 -30.18
C ALA A 927 6.61 0.29 -28.95
N SER A 928 6.44 -1.02 -29.17
CA SER A 928 6.33 -1.99 -28.09
C SER A 928 7.70 -2.38 -27.54
N LYS A 929 7.89 -2.20 -26.24
CA LYS A 929 9.08 -2.71 -25.57
C LYS A 929 9.06 -4.23 -25.45
N THR A 930 7.88 -4.83 -25.31
CA THR A 930 7.68 -6.28 -25.27
C THR A 930 8.09 -6.94 -26.59
N ALA A 931 7.76 -6.33 -27.73
CA ALA A 931 8.13 -6.82 -29.07
C ALA A 931 9.63 -7.07 -29.23
N ARG A 932 10.45 -6.17 -28.66
CA ARG A 932 11.91 -6.26 -28.72
C ARG A 932 12.47 -7.55 -28.11
N TYR A 933 11.84 -8.05 -27.03
CA TYR A 933 12.28 -9.27 -26.34
C TYR A 933 11.62 -10.53 -26.88
N LEU A 934 10.51 -10.43 -27.59
CA LEU A 934 9.86 -11.57 -28.25
C LEU A 934 10.57 -11.98 -29.53
N GLY A 935 11.20 -11.04 -30.24
CA GLY A 935 11.89 -11.28 -31.51
C GLY A 935 13.31 -11.84 -31.36
N ASN A 936 13.85 -11.86 -30.16
CA ASN A 936 15.11 -12.50 -29.81
C ASN A 936 14.82 -13.91 -29.28
#